data_9b42e85c831f371b60c997dd2736ee26
#
_entry.id   9b42e85c831f371b60c997dd2736ee26
#
_cell.length_a   1.000
_cell.length_b   1.000
_cell.length_c   1.000
_cell.angle_alpha   90.00
_cell.angle_beta   90.00
_cell.angle_gamma   90.00
#
_symmetry.space_group_name_H-M   'P 1'
#
loop_
_entity.id
_entity.type
_entity.pdbx_description
1 polymer ?
#
loop_
_entity_poly.entity_id
_entity_poly.type
_entity_poly.pdbx_seq_one_letter_code
_entity_poly.pdbx_strand_id
1 'polypeptide(L)'
;MKITTVSVCVVCGILPLMILPVLPDTWILAVLFCLACLLCLIPHHYARYAALTLLFFMWGIFAARQAIWAGNVLPAATQEATVVITATDHMTTHYGRITHLRGKPLFPAVGIVLHGQYLPTEVCAGQQWAMTLKVRAVHGQLNEGGFDSQRYALAQHQPLTGRFLQAKAINPECSLRGRYLASLRATLAPYPWQQVILALGMGERGAVSQEVKAVMRDTGTAHLMAISGLHIAFAALLAAGLIRSGQFFLPVRWIRWQTPLLGGILCAICYAWLTGLQPPALRTVAALSVWGGLKLSGRQWSGWQVWCCCLAAIIFADPVAVISQSLWLSAFAVAGLLFWYQWFPAPNGNFPRGLRWLLNLLHLQAGITLLLLPLQVALFHGISVTAMLANLFAVPWVTFVTVPLILAGMILHLTGPFFLEEWVWYLTDRALAALFYLLNALPQGWVNIDNRWQWLTFLPWLMLIAWRLNVWRTWPAVCLCGLLLMSWPLWRPINASGWQVHMLDVGQGLAIAIIRGDKVILYDTGRAWPEGDSGQQVIIPWLRWHNLTPEGVILSHEHLDHRGGLRSLQQVWPSMWIRSPLGWQGHLPCFRGEQWQWQGLTFQAHWPLRESADRGNNRSCVVKVDDGVHSILLTGDIEAGAEQKMLSRYWRHLAATFIQVPHHGSNTSSSLPFIQRVHGEAALASASRYNAWRLPSRKVKQRYRQQAYQWFDTPHQGQISLLFSPQGWRIQGLRDQILPRWYHQWFGVSEDNG
;
A
#
# COMPACT_ATOMS: atom_id res chain seq x y z
N MET A 1 8.87 12.55 -36.37
CA MET A 1 9.40 12.47 -34.98
C MET A 1 9.95 11.06 -34.69
N LYS A 2 11.07 10.96 -33.95
CA LYS A 2 11.58 9.65 -33.53
C LYS A 2 10.64 9.06 -32.47
N ILE A 3 10.33 7.77 -32.54
CA ILE A 3 9.42 7.10 -31.59
C ILE A 3 9.91 7.22 -30.14
N THR A 4 11.21 7.19 -29.92
CA THR A 4 11.82 7.39 -28.60
C THR A 4 11.54 8.76 -28.01
N THR A 5 11.55 9.83 -28.82
CA THR A 5 11.23 11.18 -28.37
C THR A 5 9.75 11.28 -27.98
N VAL A 6 8.87 10.67 -28.76
CA VAL A 6 7.44 10.57 -28.40
C VAL A 6 7.28 9.83 -27.08
N SER A 7 7.98 8.71 -26.91
CA SER A 7 7.93 7.93 -25.65
C SER A 7 8.40 8.77 -24.45
N VAL A 8 9.46 9.56 -24.61
CA VAL A 8 9.91 10.48 -23.54
C VAL A 8 8.84 11.54 -23.24
N CYS A 9 8.19 12.11 -24.25
CA CYS A 9 7.09 13.08 -24.05
C CYS A 9 5.90 12.44 -23.31
N VAL A 10 5.54 11.19 -23.60
CA VAL A 10 4.51 10.44 -22.88
C VAL A 10 4.89 10.31 -21.39
N VAL A 11 6.11 9.83 -21.12
CA VAL A 11 6.58 9.63 -19.76
C VAL A 11 6.59 10.95 -18.99
N CYS A 12 7.24 11.98 -19.54
CA CYS A 12 7.36 13.29 -18.90
C CYS A 12 6.00 13.98 -18.71
N GLY A 13 5.05 13.77 -19.64
CA GLY A 13 3.71 14.35 -19.53
C GLY A 13 2.87 13.71 -18.43
N ILE A 14 2.91 12.39 -18.27
CA ILE A 14 2.07 11.68 -17.30
C ILE A 14 2.70 11.63 -15.91
N LEU A 15 4.03 11.62 -15.79
CA LEU A 15 4.75 11.50 -14.53
C LEU A 15 4.33 12.50 -13.43
N PRO A 16 4.02 13.78 -13.72
CA PRO A 16 3.58 14.73 -12.69
C PRO A 16 2.35 14.27 -11.90
N LEU A 17 1.52 13.38 -12.45
CA LEU A 17 0.35 12.83 -11.78
C LEU A 17 0.70 12.13 -10.44
N MET A 18 1.93 11.68 -10.26
CA MET A 18 2.39 11.08 -8.99
C MET A 18 2.42 12.07 -7.82
N ILE A 19 2.69 13.35 -8.11
CA ILE A 19 3.04 14.34 -7.08
C ILE A 19 2.03 15.48 -6.97
N LEU A 20 1.11 15.61 -7.92
CA LEU A 20 0.12 16.68 -7.91
C LEU A 20 -0.69 16.65 -6.60
N PRO A 21 -0.81 17.77 -5.89
CA PRO A 21 -1.62 17.87 -4.69
C PRO A 21 -3.12 17.82 -5.00
N VAL A 22 -3.53 18.49 -6.08
CA VAL A 22 -4.92 18.57 -6.55
C VAL A 22 -4.94 18.44 -8.07
N LEU A 23 -6.00 17.87 -8.63
CA LEU A 23 -6.18 17.83 -10.09
C LEU A 23 -6.57 19.23 -10.62
N PRO A 24 -5.88 19.73 -11.65
CA PRO A 24 -6.16 21.05 -12.25
C PRO A 24 -7.62 21.19 -12.68
N ASP A 25 -8.19 22.37 -12.52
CA ASP A 25 -9.55 22.68 -12.95
C ASP A 25 -9.72 22.64 -14.48
N THR A 26 -10.97 22.58 -14.95
CA THR A 26 -11.29 22.50 -16.38
C THR A 26 -10.80 23.72 -17.17
N TRP A 27 -10.85 24.91 -16.58
CA TRP A 27 -10.35 26.14 -17.22
C TRP A 27 -8.83 26.12 -17.42
N ILE A 28 -8.07 25.56 -16.44
CA ILE A 28 -6.62 25.38 -16.56
C ILE A 28 -6.31 24.44 -17.72
N LEU A 29 -7.06 23.32 -17.83
CA LEU A 29 -6.89 22.38 -18.93
C LEU A 29 -7.20 23.04 -20.30
N ALA A 30 -8.21 23.90 -20.37
CA ALA A 30 -8.50 24.66 -21.58
C ALA A 30 -7.33 25.59 -21.98
N VAL A 31 -6.76 26.30 -21.01
CA VAL A 31 -5.57 27.16 -21.25
C VAL A 31 -4.38 26.33 -21.71
N LEU A 32 -4.11 25.18 -21.05
CA LEU A 32 -3.02 24.28 -21.46
C LEU A 32 -3.25 23.69 -22.86
N PHE A 33 -4.49 23.41 -23.22
CA PHE A 33 -4.84 22.96 -24.57
C PHE A 33 -4.57 24.03 -25.63
N CYS A 34 -5.02 25.28 -25.40
CA CYS A 34 -4.73 26.41 -26.26
C CYS A 34 -3.22 26.64 -26.41
N LEU A 35 -2.48 26.53 -25.31
CA LEU A 35 -1.03 26.64 -25.34
C LEU A 35 -0.38 25.51 -26.16
N ALA A 36 -0.84 24.29 -26.01
CA ALA A 36 -0.36 23.16 -26.82
C ALA A 36 -0.63 23.37 -28.32
N CYS A 37 -1.83 23.87 -28.67
CA CYS A 37 -2.17 24.23 -30.04
C CYS A 37 -1.24 25.34 -30.59
N LEU A 38 -1.00 26.41 -29.84
CA LEU A 38 -0.09 27.47 -30.21
C LEU A 38 1.34 26.98 -30.42
N LEU A 39 1.84 26.11 -29.52
CA LEU A 39 3.16 25.50 -29.65
C LEU A 39 3.27 24.60 -30.89
N CYS A 40 2.19 23.95 -31.30
CA CYS A 40 2.17 23.16 -32.54
C CYS A 40 2.35 24.01 -33.81
N LEU A 41 1.91 25.28 -33.78
CA LEU A 41 2.05 26.22 -34.91
C LEU A 41 3.48 26.72 -35.07
N ILE A 42 4.30 26.64 -34.02
CA ILE A 42 5.70 27.08 -34.07
C ILE A 42 6.51 26.04 -34.87
N PRO A 43 7.23 26.42 -35.95
CA PRO A 43 7.96 25.49 -36.81
C PRO A 43 9.28 25.02 -36.19
N HIS A 44 9.31 24.84 -34.86
CA HIS A 44 10.47 24.40 -34.11
C HIS A 44 10.18 23.07 -33.40
N HIS A 45 11.10 22.14 -33.51
CA HIS A 45 10.87 20.76 -32.99
C HIS A 45 10.71 20.71 -31.47
N TYR A 46 11.41 21.55 -30.69
CA TYR A 46 11.22 21.58 -29.23
C TYR A 46 9.83 22.09 -28.82
N ALA A 47 9.27 23.07 -29.57
CA ALA A 47 7.91 23.54 -29.33
C ALA A 47 6.89 22.38 -29.52
N ARG A 48 7.06 21.57 -30.57
CA ARG A 48 6.21 20.42 -30.83
C ARG A 48 6.37 19.33 -29.76
N TYR A 49 7.59 19.12 -29.20
CA TYR A 49 7.77 18.20 -28.09
C TYR A 49 7.10 18.72 -26.82
N ALA A 50 7.20 20.00 -26.50
CA ALA A 50 6.50 20.62 -25.40
C ALA A 50 4.98 20.50 -25.55
N ALA A 51 4.44 20.78 -26.74
CA ALA A 51 3.02 20.59 -27.03
C ALA A 51 2.56 19.16 -26.79
N LEU A 52 3.34 18.18 -27.26
CA LEU A 52 3.03 16.77 -27.09
C LEU A 52 3.06 16.37 -25.62
N THR A 53 4.03 16.86 -24.85
CA THR A 53 4.14 16.62 -23.40
C THR A 53 2.93 17.19 -22.66
N LEU A 54 2.47 18.39 -23.02
CA LEU A 54 1.26 19.00 -22.45
C LEU A 54 0.00 18.18 -22.78
N LEU A 55 -0.13 17.68 -24.00
CA LEU A 55 -1.26 16.81 -24.37
C LEU A 55 -1.27 15.51 -23.56
N PHE A 56 -0.11 14.89 -23.34
CA PHE A 56 -0.04 13.69 -22.49
C PHE A 56 -0.25 14.00 -21.01
N PHE A 57 0.14 15.18 -20.54
CA PHE A 57 -0.24 15.63 -19.20
C PHE A 57 -1.76 15.72 -19.05
N MET A 58 -2.43 16.33 -20.02
CA MET A 58 -3.90 16.42 -20.01
C MET A 58 -4.57 15.04 -20.11
N TRP A 59 -4.01 14.13 -20.88
CA TRP A 59 -4.44 12.73 -20.92
C TRP A 59 -4.35 12.06 -19.55
N GLY A 60 -3.24 12.26 -18.82
CA GLY A 60 -3.07 11.79 -17.44
C GLY A 60 -4.13 12.35 -16.50
N ILE A 61 -4.38 13.67 -16.56
CA ILE A 61 -5.43 14.33 -15.74
C ILE A 61 -6.82 13.79 -16.07
N PHE A 62 -7.12 13.58 -17.36
CA PHE A 62 -8.40 13.00 -17.77
C PHE A 62 -8.60 11.59 -17.18
N ALA A 63 -7.58 10.73 -17.27
CA ALA A 63 -7.62 9.39 -16.71
C ALA A 63 -7.78 9.40 -15.17
N ALA A 64 -7.09 10.32 -14.47
CA ALA A 64 -7.23 10.50 -13.03
C ALA A 64 -8.65 10.94 -12.64
N ARG A 65 -9.23 11.91 -13.36
CA ARG A 65 -10.63 12.34 -13.14
C ARG A 65 -11.61 11.21 -13.40
N GLN A 66 -11.39 10.42 -14.42
CA GLN A 66 -12.21 9.23 -14.71
C GLN A 66 -12.11 8.19 -13.59
N ALA A 67 -10.92 7.98 -13.01
CA ALA A 67 -10.72 7.03 -11.92
C ALA A 67 -11.54 7.38 -10.68
N ILE A 68 -11.67 8.68 -10.34
CA ILE A 68 -12.45 9.11 -9.16
C ILE A 68 -13.91 9.47 -9.49
N TRP A 69 -14.26 9.54 -10.80
CA TRP A 69 -15.58 9.99 -11.27
C TRP A 69 -16.73 9.25 -10.60
N ALA A 70 -16.66 7.93 -10.54
CA ALA A 70 -17.73 7.11 -9.98
C ALA A 70 -17.95 7.38 -8.49
N GLY A 71 -16.87 7.60 -7.72
CA GLY A 71 -16.96 7.99 -6.33
C GLY A 71 -17.64 9.33 -6.12
N ASN A 72 -17.46 10.28 -7.04
CA ASN A 72 -18.05 11.62 -6.96
C ASN A 72 -19.52 11.68 -7.41
N VAL A 73 -19.95 10.77 -8.29
CA VAL A 73 -21.29 10.79 -8.87
C VAL A 73 -22.26 9.87 -8.14
N LEU A 74 -21.77 8.71 -7.64
CA LEU A 74 -22.62 7.74 -6.98
C LEU A 74 -22.85 8.16 -5.52
N PRO A 75 -24.10 8.43 -5.13
CA PRO A 75 -24.40 8.75 -3.73
C PRO A 75 -24.17 7.52 -2.84
N ALA A 76 -23.82 7.77 -1.58
CA ALA A 76 -23.63 6.74 -0.57
C ALA A 76 -24.94 5.99 -0.16
N ALA A 77 -26.02 6.24 -0.87
CA ALA A 77 -27.32 5.59 -0.68
C ALA A 77 -27.34 4.17 -1.24
N THR A 78 -28.39 3.44 -0.89
CA THR A 78 -28.66 2.10 -1.44
C THR A 78 -28.97 2.18 -2.94
N GLN A 79 -28.28 1.38 -3.75
CA GLN A 79 -28.39 1.35 -5.20
C GLN A 79 -28.66 -0.08 -5.71
N GLU A 80 -29.53 -0.20 -6.68
CA GLU A 80 -29.64 -1.44 -7.46
C GLU A 80 -28.60 -1.46 -8.58
N ALA A 81 -27.79 -2.50 -8.60
CA ALA A 81 -26.71 -2.63 -9.56
C ALA A 81 -26.53 -4.07 -10.06
N THR A 82 -26.10 -4.21 -11.30
CA THR A 82 -25.57 -5.47 -11.81
C THR A 82 -24.06 -5.49 -11.66
N VAL A 83 -23.56 -6.48 -10.93
CA VAL A 83 -22.15 -6.66 -10.68
C VAL A 83 -21.64 -7.93 -11.34
N VAL A 84 -20.54 -7.82 -12.06
CA VAL A 84 -19.78 -8.96 -12.58
C VAL A 84 -18.64 -9.22 -11.63
N ILE A 85 -18.59 -10.41 -11.04
CA ILE A 85 -17.49 -10.81 -10.14
C ILE A 85 -16.23 -11.06 -10.96
N THR A 86 -15.13 -10.44 -10.57
CA THR A 86 -13.82 -10.61 -11.22
C THR A 86 -12.87 -11.50 -10.42
N ALA A 87 -12.97 -11.46 -9.09
CA ALA A 87 -12.20 -12.28 -8.16
C ALA A 87 -12.92 -12.38 -6.81
N THR A 88 -12.55 -13.35 -5.99
CA THR A 88 -13.08 -13.52 -4.65
C THR A 88 -12.01 -14.12 -3.74
N ASP A 89 -12.05 -13.81 -2.44
CA ASP A 89 -11.26 -14.51 -1.43
C ASP A 89 -11.92 -15.82 -0.97
N HIS A 90 -13.09 -16.15 -1.54
CA HIS A 90 -13.95 -17.28 -1.18
C HIS A 90 -14.51 -17.22 0.26
N MET A 91 -14.33 -16.08 0.93
CA MET A 91 -14.88 -15.82 2.27
C MET A 91 -15.87 -14.66 2.21
N THR A 92 -15.41 -13.47 2.48
CA THR A 92 -16.28 -12.29 2.66
C THR A 92 -15.95 -11.12 1.75
N THR A 93 -14.86 -11.23 0.95
CA THR A 93 -14.42 -10.15 0.07
C THR A 93 -14.56 -10.56 -1.39
N HIS A 94 -15.32 -9.79 -2.13
CA HIS A 94 -15.56 -10.03 -3.55
C HIS A 94 -15.14 -8.78 -4.35
N TYR A 95 -14.33 -9.00 -5.36
CA TYR A 95 -13.93 -7.97 -6.32
C TYR A 95 -14.84 -8.06 -7.54
N GLY A 96 -15.39 -6.95 -7.97
CA GLY A 96 -16.31 -6.93 -9.09
C GLY A 96 -16.27 -5.63 -9.88
N ARG A 97 -17.07 -5.61 -10.95
CA ARG A 97 -17.32 -4.40 -11.76
C ARG A 97 -18.81 -4.16 -11.87
N ILE A 98 -19.25 -2.96 -11.56
CA ILE A 98 -20.62 -2.51 -11.78
C ILE A 98 -20.78 -2.26 -13.28
N THR A 99 -21.64 -3.01 -13.93
CA THR A 99 -21.92 -2.89 -15.38
C THR A 99 -23.24 -2.17 -15.66
N HIS A 100 -24.21 -2.28 -14.76
CA HIS A 100 -25.49 -1.57 -14.85
C HIS A 100 -25.83 -0.97 -13.49
N LEU A 101 -26.45 0.21 -13.53
CA LEU A 101 -26.96 0.91 -12.36
C LEU A 101 -28.42 1.29 -12.61
N ARG A 102 -29.32 0.83 -11.75
CA ARG A 102 -30.77 1.03 -11.90
C ARG A 102 -31.26 0.64 -13.32
N GLY A 103 -30.78 -0.49 -13.84
CA GLY A 103 -31.13 -1.00 -15.16
C GLY A 103 -30.45 -0.31 -16.35
N LYS A 104 -29.71 0.80 -16.13
CA LYS A 104 -28.99 1.50 -17.21
C LYS A 104 -27.53 1.02 -17.29
N PRO A 105 -26.99 0.77 -18.51
CA PRO A 105 -25.60 0.38 -18.68
C PRO A 105 -24.67 1.51 -18.21
N LEU A 106 -23.61 1.12 -17.48
CA LEU A 106 -22.57 2.02 -16.98
C LEU A 106 -21.29 1.82 -17.80
N PHE A 107 -20.85 2.86 -18.49
CA PHE A 107 -19.63 2.81 -19.28
C PHE A 107 -18.68 3.98 -18.91
N PRO A 108 -17.41 3.69 -18.63
CA PRO A 108 -16.85 2.34 -18.43
C PRO A 108 -17.38 1.66 -17.17
N ALA A 109 -17.35 0.31 -17.15
CA ALA A 109 -17.70 -0.45 -15.95
C ALA A 109 -16.77 -0.12 -14.78
N VAL A 110 -17.34 0.14 -13.61
CA VAL A 110 -16.61 0.68 -12.45
C VAL A 110 -16.24 -0.44 -11.48
N GLY A 111 -14.97 -0.47 -11.10
CA GLY A 111 -14.47 -1.42 -10.11
C GLY A 111 -15.03 -1.16 -8.70
N ILE A 112 -15.39 -2.22 -8.01
CA ILE A 112 -15.90 -2.21 -6.64
C ILE A 112 -15.33 -3.37 -5.83
N VAL A 113 -15.02 -3.10 -4.56
CA VAL A 113 -14.71 -4.12 -3.57
C VAL A 113 -15.89 -4.25 -2.61
N LEU A 114 -16.47 -5.45 -2.56
CA LEU A 114 -17.61 -5.77 -1.70
C LEU A 114 -17.13 -6.55 -0.47
N HIS A 115 -17.53 -6.10 0.70
CA HIS A 115 -17.19 -6.72 1.97
C HIS A 115 -18.45 -7.20 2.71
N GLY A 116 -18.33 -8.29 3.45
CA GLY A 116 -19.16 -8.52 4.62
C GLY A 116 -20.05 -9.75 4.64
N GLN A 117 -20.47 -10.39 3.58
CA GLN A 117 -21.38 -11.54 3.69
C GLN A 117 -21.10 -12.60 2.63
N TYR A 118 -21.37 -13.86 2.99
CA TYR A 118 -21.35 -14.95 2.02
C TYR A 118 -22.47 -14.76 1.01
N LEU A 119 -22.15 -14.97 -0.27
CA LEU A 119 -23.17 -15.08 -1.30
C LEU A 119 -23.86 -16.44 -1.21
N PRO A 120 -25.14 -16.54 -1.61
CA PRO A 120 -25.94 -17.77 -1.40
C PRO A 120 -25.51 -18.99 -2.19
N THR A 121 -24.57 -18.86 -3.13
CA THR A 121 -23.98 -19.94 -3.92
C THR A 121 -22.47 -19.78 -3.98
N GLU A 122 -21.75 -20.85 -4.35
CA GLU A 122 -20.31 -20.75 -4.61
C GLU A 122 -20.01 -19.64 -5.62
N VAL A 123 -19.10 -18.76 -5.20
CA VAL A 123 -18.76 -17.57 -5.96
C VAL A 123 -17.54 -17.81 -6.82
N CYS A 124 -17.66 -17.49 -8.09
CA CYS A 124 -16.54 -17.56 -9.02
C CYS A 124 -16.48 -16.35 -9.95
N ALA A 125 -15.31 -16.12 -10.53
CA ALA A 125 -15.14 -15.07 -11.53
C ALA A 125 -16.01 -15.32 -12.78
N GLY A 126 -16.66 -14.27 -13.25
CA GLY A 126 -17.56 -14.28 -14.43
C GLY A 126 -19.03 -14.27 -14.10
N GLN A 127 -19.42 -14.65 -12.89
CA GLN A 127 -20.83 -14.61 -12.48
C GLN A 127 -21.36 -13.18 -12.51
N GLN A 128 -22.64 -13.04 -12.88
CA GLN A 128 -23.37 -11.78 -12.85
C GLN A 128 -24.45 -11.83 -11.79
N TRP A 129 -24.48 -10.80 -10.97
CA TRP A 129 -25.37 -10.68 -9.83
C TRP A 129 -26.16 -9.38 -9.88
N ALA A 130 -27.48 -9.47 -9.70
CA ALA A 130 -28.30 -8.32 -9.33
C ALA A 130 -28.13 -8.09 -7.82
N MET A 131 -27.65 -6.94 -7.43
CA MET A 131 -27.35 -6.62 -6.04
C MET A 131 -27.95 -5.30 -5.63
N THR A 132 -28.49 -5.27 -4.41
CA THR A 132 -28.82 -4.03 -3.73
C THR A 132 -27.59 -3.63 -2.92
N LEU A 133 -26.87 -2.61 -3.38
CA LEU A 133 -25.56 -2.20 -2.84
C LEU A 133 -25.65 -0.94 -2.02
N LYS A 134 -24.97 -0.89 -0.90
CA LYS A 134 -24.58 0.34 -0.23
C LYS A 134 -23.14 0.67 -0.61
N VAL A 135 -23.00 1.61 -1.56
CA VAL A 135 -21.71 1.95 -2.19
C VAL A 135 -21.15 3.22 -1.57
N ARG A 136 -19.84 3.32 -1.52
CA ARG A 136 -19.09 4.51 -1.07
C ARG A 136 -17.76 4.61 -1.82
N ALA A 137 -17.25 5.83 -1.94
CA ALA A 137 -15.92 6.05 -2.48
C ALA A 137 -14.86 5.41 -1.56
N VAL A 138 -13.79 4.89 -2.14
CA VAL A 138 -12.66 4.38 -1.35
C VAL A 138 -12.08 5.48 -0.48
N HIS A 139 -11.80 5.15 0.77
CA HIS A 139 -11.15 6.04 1.73
C HIS A 139 -10.25 5.21 2.64
N GLY A 140 -8.94 5.43 2.55
CA GLY A 140 -7.95 4.71 3.32
C GLY A 140 -7.56 5.46 4.58
N GLN A 141 -7.15 4.72 5.61
CA GLN A 141 -6.41 5.27 6.74
C GLN A 141 -5.05 5.75 6.25
N LEU A 142 -4.63 6.93 6.65
CA LEU A 142 -3.38 7.50 6.18
C LEU A 142 -2.50 7.94 7.35
N ASN A 143 -1.37 7.25 7.51
CA ASN A 143 -0.35 7.53 8.51
C ASN A 143 1.03 7.51 7.87
N GLU A 144 1.98 8.26 8.41
CA GLU A 144 3.38 8.23 7.98
C GLU A 144 3.96 6.82 8.16
N GLY A 145 4.70 6.34 7.18
CA GLY A 145 5.24 4.98 7.20
C GLY A 145 4.19 3.86 7.08
N GLY A 146 2.90 4.19 6.94
CA GLY A 146 1.81 3.25 6.79
C GLY A 146 1.51 2.87 5.33
N PHE A 147 0.72 1.82 5.15
CA PHE A 147 0.25 1.40 3.82
C PHE A 147 -0.89 2.30 3.33
N ASP A 148 -0.70 2.90 2.16
CA ASP A 148 -1.68 3.76 1.49
C ASP A 148 -2.69 2.92 0.70
N SER A 149 -3.74 2.47 1.37
CA SER A 149 -4.79 1.63 0.78
C SER A 149 -5.64 2.38 -0.25
N GLN A 150 -5.81 3.69 -0.12
CA GLN A 150 -6.56 4.51 -1.06
C GLN A 150 -5.82 4.65 -2.40
N ARG A 151 -4.54 4.97 -2.37
CA ARG A 151 -3.65 4.96 -3.53
C ARG A 151 -3.64 3.59 -4.21
N TYR A 152 -3.51 2.52 -3.42
CA TYR A 152 -3.49 1.15 -3.93
C TYR A 152 -4.80 0.80 -4.65
N ALA A 153 -5.96 1.08 -4.06
CA ALA A 153 -7.26 0.79 -4.65
C ALA A 153 -7.47 1.55 -5.98
N LEU A 154 -7.11 2.84 -6.02
CA LEU A 154 -7.19 3.64 -7.25
C LEU A 154 -6.27 3.11 -8.34
N ALA A 155 -5.03 2.72 -7.98
CA ALA A 155 -4.08 2.09 -8.91
C ALA A 155 -4.57 0.74 -9.44
N GLN A 156 -5.50 0.07 -8.76
CA GLN A 156 -6.16 -1.16 -9.19
C GLN A 156 -7.51 -0.91 -9.89
N HIS A 157 -7.85 0.33 -10.21
CA HIS A 157 -9.14 0.72 -10.77
C HIS A 157 -10.36 0.30 -9.92
N GLN A 158 -10.21 0.35 -8.60
CA GLN A 158 -11.23 0.02 -7.61
C GLN A 158 -11.60 1.25 -6.77
N PRO A 159 -12.23 2.28 -7.38
CA PRO A 159 -12.53 3.53 -6.69
C PRO A 159 -13.68 3.41 -5.68
N LEU A 160 -14.40 2.28 -5.71
CA LEU A 160 -15.56 2.05 -4.88
C LEU A 160 -15.35 0.89 -3.92
N THR A 161 -15.90 1.04 -2.74
CA THR A 161 -16.07 -0.04 -1.77
C THR A 161 -17.52 -0.08 -1.29
N GLY A 162 -17.97 -1.21 -0.80
CA GLY A 162 -19.35 -1.32 -0.34
C GLY A 162 -19.70 -2.67 0.26
N ARG A 163 -20.97 -2.79 0.60
CA ARG A 163 -21.59 -4.06 1.01
C ARG A 163 -22.88 -4.27 0.24
N PHE A 164 -23.22 -5.49 -0.02
CA PHE A 164 -24.54 -5.85 -0.55
C PHE A 164 -25.52 -6.12 0.60
N LEU A 165 -26.77 -5.73 0.41
CA LEU A 165 -27.88 -6.01 1.32
C LEU A 165 -28.65 -7.22 0.84
N GLN A 166 -28.81 -7.32 -0.50
CA GLN A 166 -29.45 -8.44 -1.19
C GLN A 166 -28.64 -8.76 -2.43
N ALA A 167 -28.56 -10.04 -2.79
CA ALA A 167 -27.89 -10.50 -3.97
C ALA A 167 -28.70 -11.64 -4.60
N LYS A 168 -28.94 -11.55 -5.92
CA LYS A 168 -29.60 -12.59 -6.73
C LYS A 168 -28.74 -12.86 -7.96
N ALA A 169 -28.40 -14.11 -8.20
CA ALA A 169 -27.67 -14.48 -9.40
C ALA A 169 -28.53 -14.24 -10.65
N ILE A 170 -28.03 -13.48 -11.61
CA ILE A 170 -28.58 -13.30 -12.94
C ILE A 170 -28.01 -14.40 -13.85
N ASN A 171 -26.69 -14.53 -13.84
CA ASN A 171 -25.98 -15.59 -14.53
C ASN A 171 -25.05 -16.27 -13.53
N PRO A 172 -25.36 -17.52 -13.09
CA PRO A 172 -24.54 -18.26 -12.13
C PRO A 172 -23.32 -18.92 -12.78
N GLU A 173 -23.15 -18.86 -14.08
CA GLU A 173 -22.08 -19.54 -14.79
C GLU A 173 -20.74 -18.87 -14.50
N CYS A 174 -19.77 -19.69 -14.09
CA CYS A 174 -18.39 -19.26 -13.99
C CYS A 174 -17.79 -19.04 -15.38
N SER A 175 -16.92 -18.05 -15.49
CA SER A 175 -16.07 -17.90 -16.68
C SER A 175 -15.25 -19.18 -16.93
N LEU A 176 -14.73 -19.35 -18.14
CA LEU A 176 -13.83 -20.48 -18.46
C LEU A 176 -12.66 -20.56 -17.44
N ARG A 177 -12.06 -19.41 -17.12
CA ARG A 177 -11.03 -19.33 -16.07
C ARG A 177 -11.57 -19.77 -14.70
N GLY A 178 -12.75 -19.33 -14.32
CA GLY A 178 -13.36 -19.68 -13.03
C GLY A 178 -13.64 -21.18 -12.91
N ARG A 179 -14.17 -21.81 -13.97
CA ARG A 179 -14.39 -23.27 -14.01
C ARG A 179 -13.09 -24.05 -13.93
N TYR A 180 -12.07 -23.61 -14.67
CA TYR A 180 -10.74 -24.22 -14.66
C TYR A 180 -10.10 -24.10 -13.27
N LEU A 181 -10.17 -22.93 -12.63
CA LEU A 181 -9.66 -22.71 -11.29
C LEU A 181 -10.36 -23.59 -10.24
N ALA A 182 -11.69 -23.73 -10.33
CA ALA A 182 -12.45 -24.58 -9.42
C ALA A 182 -12.07 -26.06 -9.56
N SER A 183 -11.93 -26.56 -10.81
CA SER A 183 -11.46 -27.91 -11.08
C SER A 183 -10.04 -28.15 -10.54
N LEU A 184 -9.13 -27.21 -10.81
CA LEU A 184 -7.74 -27.29 -10.35
C LEU A 184 -7.64 -27.27 -8.81
N ARG A 185 -8.49 -26.46 -8.15
CA ARG A 185 -8.56 -26.41 -6.69
C ARG A 185 -9.01 -27.74 -6.09
N ALA A 186 -10.00 -28.39 -6.72
CA ALA A 186 -10.46 -29.72 -6.26
C ALA A 186 -9.34 -30.77 -6.40
N THR A 187 -8.62 -30.79 -7.52
CA THR A 187 -7.50 -31.71 -7.77
C THR A 187 -6.32 -31.46 -6.80
N LEU A 188 -6.06 -30.22 -6.47
CA LEU A 188 -4.95 -29.84 -5.58
C LEU A 188 -5.30 -29.96 -4.09
N ALA A 189 -6.55 -30.21 -3.72
CA ALA A 189 -7.00 -30.28 -2.32
C ALA A 189 -6.17 -31.21 -1.41
N PRO A 190 -5.64 -32.36 -1.86
CA PRO A 190 -4.81 -33.23 -1.03
C PRO A 190 -3.42 -32.70 -0.73
N TYR A 191 -2.94 -31.68 -1.45
CA TYR A 191 -1.55 -31.21 -1.36
C TYR A 191 -1.39 -30.06 -0.36
N PRO A 192 -0.44 -30.16 0.61
CA PRO A 192 -0.20 -29.12 1.62
C PRO A 192 0.12 -27.73 1.03
N TRP A 193 0.81 -27.68 -0.11
CA TRP A 193 1.22 -26.44 -0.77
C TRP A 193 0.23 -25.93 -1.83
N GLN A 194 -1.00 -26.45 -1.84
CA GLN A 194 -2.08 -26.06 -2.79
C GLN A 194 -2.19 -24.56 -2.97
N GLN A 195 -2.21 -23.79 -1.87
CA GLN A 195 -2.40 -22.35 -1.91
C GLN A 195 -1.25 -21.63 -2.62
N VAL A 196 -0.02 -22.11 -2.43
CA VAL A 196 1.19 -21.58 -3.09
C VAL A 196 1.19 -21.96 -4.58
N ILE A 197 0.79 -23.18 -4.93
CA ILE A 197 0.65 -23.63 -6.31
C ILE A 197 -0.35 -22.75 -7.05
N LEU A 198 -1.54 -22.50 -6.47
CA LEU A 198 -2.56 -21.64 -7.04
C LEU A 198 -2.12 -20.17 -7.15
N ALA A 199 -1.35 -19.69 -6.18
CA ALA A 199 -0.80 -18.34 -6.23
C ALA A 199 0.22 -18.17 -7.38
N LEU A 200 1.10 -19.15 -7.58
CA LEU A 200 2.13 -19.13 -8.63
C LEU A 200 1.55 -19.44 -10.02
N GLY A 201 0.58 -20.34 -10.12
CA GLY A 201 -0.02 -20.75 -11.41
C GLY A 201 -1.13 -19.83 -11.90
N MET A 202 -2.06 -19.47 -11.02
CA MET A 202 -3.30 -18.77 -11.34
C MET A 202 -3.41 -17.35 -10.78
N GLY A 203 -2.45 -16.90 -9.93
CA GLY A 203 -2.47 -15.59 -9.31
C GLY A 203 -3.36 -15.46 -8.06
N GLU A 204 -3.88 -16.57 -7.55
CA GLU A 204 -4.78 -16.60 -6.39
C GLU A 204 -4.00 -16.54 -5.06
N ARG A 205 -3.79 -15.33 -4.52
CA ARG A 205 -2.96 -15.10 -3.33
C ARG A 205 -3.73 -14.96 -2.04
N GLY A 206 -5.04 -14.78 -2.11
CA GLY A 206 -5.89 -14.50 -0.93
C GLY A 206 -5.78 -15.59 0.13
N ALA A 207 -5.73 -16.85 -0.28
CA ALA A 207 -5.70 -18.00 0.61
C ALA A 207 -4.32 -18.34 1.21
N VAL A 208 -3.23 -17.70 0.75
CA VAL A 208 -1.88 -17.99 1.27
C VAL A 208 -1.75 -17.58 2.73
N SER A 209 -1.28 -18.50 3.57
CA SER A 209 -1.19 -18.31 5.03
C SER A 209 -0.26 -17.15 5.42
N GLN A 210 -0.51 -16.53 6.56
CA GLN A 210 0.33 -15.44 7.08
C GLN A 210 1.75 -15.91 7.43
N GLU A 211 1.90 -17.17 7.83
CA GLU A 211 3.21 -17.77 8.11
C GLU A 211 4.07 -17.84 6.86
N VAL A 212 3.54 -18.32 5.74
CA VAL A 212 4.23 -18.34 4.44
C VAL A 212 4.62 -16.92 4.01
N LYS A 213 3.70 -15.96 4.14
CA LYS A 213 3.97 -14.55 3.84
C LYS A 213 5.09 -13.96 4.70
N ALA A 214 5.13 -14.31 5.99
CA ALA A 214 6.16 -13.87 6.93
C ALA A 214 7.54 -14.44 6.54
N VAL A 215 7.65 -15.74 6.29
CA VAL A 215 8.91 -16.38 5.85
C VAL A 215 9.43 -15.72 4.57
N MET A 216 8.56 -15.49 3.59
CA MET A 216 8.97 -14.88 2.33
C MET A 216 9.35 -13.40 2.48
N ARG A 217 8.74 -12.66 3.38
CA ARG A 217 9.15 -11.30 3.72
C ARG A 217 10.52 -11.32 4.39
N ASP A 218 10.70 -12.16 5.39
CA ASP A 218 11.92 -12.21 6.21
C ASP A 218 13.13 -12.65 5.39
N THR A 219 12.92 -13.52 4.39
CA THR A 219 13.96 -13.95 3.44
C THR A 219 14.07 -13.06 2.18
N GLY A 220 13.22 -12.00 2.05
CA GLY A 220 13.25 -11.13 0.87
C GLY A 220 12.78 -11.79 -0.43
N THR A 221 12.09 -12.93 -0.35
CA THR A 221 11.59 -13.71 -1.49
C THR A 221 10.11 -13.42 -1.82
N ALA A 222 9.46 -12.49 -1.13
CA ALA A 222 8.04 -12.16 -1.29
C ALA A 222 7.63 -11.82 -2.74
N HIS A 223 8.55 -11.29 -3.55
CA HIS A 223 8.31 -11.00 -4.97
C HIS A 223 8.10 -12.27 -5.82
N LEU A 224 8.55 -13.44 -5.39
CA LEU A 224 8.34 -14.71 -6.08
C LEU A 224 6.90 -15.21 -5.97
N MET A 225 6.16 -14.85 -4.88
CA MET A 225 4.75 -15.21 -4.72
C MET A 225 3.83 -14.46 -5.70
N ALA A 226 4.29 -13.35 -6.22
CA ALA A 226 3.59 -12.67 -7.29
C ALA A 226 3.85 -13.38 -8.61
N ILE A 227 2.82 -13.56 -9.45
CA ILE A 227 3.09 -13.88 -10.85
C ILE A 227 3.96 -12.76 -11.40
N SER A 228 5.24 -13.06 -11.52
CA SER A 228 6.23 -12.10 -11.96
C SER A 228 6.26 -12.01 -13.49
N GLY A 229 6.73 -10.88 -13.99
CA GLY A 229 7.03 -10.78 -15.41
C GLY A 229 7.98 -11.87 -15.92
N LEU A 230 8.84 -12.38 -15.05
CA LEU A 230 9.75 -13.47 -15.36
C LEU A 230 9.01 -14.78 -15.69
N HIS A 231 7.95 -15.12 -14.94
CA HIS A 231 7.17 -16.33 -15.18
C HIS A 231 6.45 -16.28 -16.53
N ILE A 232 5.88 -15.13 -16.90
CA ILE A 232 5.21 -14.94 -18.20
C ILE A 232 6.23 -14.92 -19.34
N ALA A 233 7.36 -14.25 -19.16
CA ALA A 233 8.43 -14.22 -20.13
C ALA A 233 9.02 -15.63 -20.33
N PHE A 234 9.18 -16.40 -19.25
CA PHE A 234 9.66 -17.78 -19.30
C PHE A 234 8.68 -18.68 -20.05
N ALA A 235 7.38 -18.59 -19.79
CA ALA A 235 6.35 -19.34 -20.55
C ALA A 235 6.37 -18.97 -22.04
N ALA A 236 6.53 -17.69 -22.36
CA ALA A 236 6.69 -17.22 -23.74
C ALA A 236 7.94 -17.79 -24.42
N LEU A 237 9.06 -17.83 -23.71
CA LEU A 237 10.32 -18.41 -24.21
C LEU A 237 10.20 -19.92 -24.44
N LEU A 238 9.56 -20.65 -23.52
CA LEU A 238 9.29 -22.08 -23.68
C LEU A 238 8.42 -22.33 -24.92
N ALA A 239 7.35 -21.59 -25.10
CA ALA A 239 6.47 -21.71 -26.25
C ALA A 239 7.22 -21.38 -27.56
N ALA A 240 8.00 -20.30 -27.55
CA ALA A 240 8.83 -19.94 -28.71
C ALA A 240 9.87 -21.02 -29.02
N GLY A 241 10.48 -21.61 -28.00
CA GLY A 241 11.42 -22.72 -28.11
C GLY A 241 10.76 -23.97 -28.72
N LEU A 242 9.59 -24.36 -28.21
CA LEU A 242 8.84 -25.51 -28.76
C LEU A 242 8.45 -25.29 -30.22
N ILE A 243 7.94 -24.10 -30.57
CA ILE A 243 7.62 -23.76 -31.96
C ILE A 243 8.88 -23.82 -32.83
N ARG A 244 9.99 -23.27 -32.33
CA ARG A 244 11.26 -23.29 -33.05
C ARG A 244 11.75 -24.74 -33.28
N SER A 245 11.65 -25.60 -32.28
CA SER A 245 12.00 -27.03 -32.39
C SER A 245 11.05 -27.76 -33.35
N GLY A 246 9.73 -27.44 -33.30
CA GLY A 246 8.75 -27.98 -34.25
C GLY A 246 9.01 -27.57 -35.70
N GLN A 247 9.56 -26.37 -35.93
CA GLN A 247 9.94 -25.92 -37.28
C GLN A 247 11.03 -26.81 -37.91
N PHE A 248 11.80 -27.55 -37.10
CA PHE A 248 12.82 -28.50 -37.63
C PHE A 248 12.16 -29.59 -38.50
N PHE A 249 10.94 -29.96 -38.23
CA PHE A 249 10.20 -30.98 -38.97
C PHE A 249 9.41 -30.41 -40.14
N LEU A 250 9.46 -29.10 -40.42
CA LEU A 250 8.71 -28.44 -41.48
C LEU A 250 9.61 -28.18 -42.73
N PRO A 251 9.02 -28.12 -43.91
CA PRO A 251 9.68 -27.67 -45.13
C PRO A 251 10.29 -26.27 -44.95
N VAL A 252 11.46 -26.00 -45.53
CA VAL A 252 12.22 -24.74 -45.40
C VAL A 252 11.37 -23.50 -45.70
N ARG A 253 10.40 -23.58 -46.64
CA ARG A 253 9.49 -22.50 -46.99
C ARG A 253 8.57 -22.03 -45.84
N TRP A 254 8.41 -22.87 -44.80
CA TRP A 254 7.56 -22.61 -43.65
C TRP A 254 8.40 -22.15 -42.41
N ILE A 255 9.73 -22.25 -42.49
CA ILE A 255 10.62 -21.83 -41.41
C ILE A 255 10.78 -20.32 -41.42
N ARG A 256 10.08 -19.66 -40.50
CA ARG A 256 10.13 -18.19 -40.34
C ARG A 256 10.51 -17.84 -38.91
N TRP A 257 11.45 -16.91 -38.74
CA TRP A 257 11.89 -16.46 -37.41
C TRP A 257 10.79 -15.69 -36.66
N GLN A 258 9.83 -15.13 -37.39
CA GLN A 258 8.68 -14.42 -36.79
C GLN A 258 7.71 -15.36 -36.06
N THR A 259 7.55 -16.60 -36.55
CA THR A 259 6.56 -17.55 -36.01
C THR A 259 6.81 -17.88 -34.53
N PRO A 260 8.03 -18.25 -34.09
CA PRO A 260 8.31 -18.46 -32.66
C PRO A 260 8.09 -17.19 -31.82
N LEU A 261 8.47 -16.01 -32.34
CA LEU A 261 8.27 -14.74 -31.66
C LEU A 261 6.78 -14.47 -31.41
N LEU A 262 5.96 -14.56 -32.46
CA LEU A 262 4.51 -14.31 -32.37
C LEU A 262 3.83 -15.38 -31.50
N GLY A 263 4.23 -16.63 -31.63
CA GLY A 263 3.70 -17.72 -30.81
C GLY A 263 4.05 -17.55 -29.32
N GLY A 264 5.25 -17.09 -29.01
CA GLY A 264 5.65 -16.75 -27.64
C GLY A 264 4.82 -15.59 -27.05
N ILE A 265 4.61 -14.53 -27.84
CA ILE A 265 3.76 -13.40 -27.40
C ILE A 265 2.30 -13.86 -27.19
N LEU A 266 1.76 -14.68 -28.08
CA LEU A 266 0.42 -15.23 -27.93
C LEU A 266 0.30 -16.09 -26.67
N CYS A 267 1.30 -16.95 -26.40
CA CYS A 267 1.35 -17.72 -25.16
C CYS A 267 1.39 -16.81 -23.91
N ALA A 268 2.15 -15.70 -23.94
CA ALA A 268 2.19 -14.73 -22.86
C ALA A 268 0.80 -14.09 -22.64
N ILE A 269 0.07 -13.74 -23.70
CA ILE A 269 -1.28 -13.18 -23.64
C ILE A 269 -2.24 -14.20 -23.03
N CYS A 270 -2.23 -15.46 -23.50
CA CYS A 270 -3.08 -16.52 -22.98
C CYS A 270 -2.80 -16.81 -21.51
N TYR A 271 -1.53 -16.86 -21.12
CA TYR A 271 -1.15 -17.08 -19.72
C TYR A 271 -1.51 -15.90 -18.82
N ALA A 272 -1.33 -14.65 -19.28
CA ALA A 272 -1.77 -13.46 -18.54
C ALA A 272 -3.30 -13.46 -18.36
N TRP A 273 -4.07 -13.88 -19.35
CA TRP A 273 -5.52 -14.06 -19.23
C TRP A 273 -5.87 -15.13 -18.19
N LEU A 274 -5.19 -16.26 -18.21
CA LEU A 274 -5.39 -17.35 -17.26
C LEU A 274 -5.08 -16.94 -15.82
N THR A 275 -4.10 -16.06 -15.62
CA THR A 275 -3.73 -15.50 -14.30
C THR A 275 -4.65 -14.37 -13.81
N GLY A 276 -5.74 -14.08 -14.53
CA GLY A 276 -6.73 -13.07 -14.16
C GLY A 276 -6.33 -11.64 -14.50
N LEU A 277 -5.49 -11.46 -15.54
CA LEU A 277 -5.04 -10.15 -16.03
C LEU A 277 -4.43 -9.26 -14.92
N GLN A 278 -3.70 -9.88 -14.00
CA GLN A 278 -3.03 -9.15 -12.93
C GLN A 278 -2.12 -8.04 -13.50
N PRO A 279 -2.01 -6.85 -12.87
CA PRO A 279 -1.23 -5.74 -13.40
C PRO A 279 0.23 -6.08 -13.78
N PRO A 280 1.00 -6.89 -13.02
CA PRO A 280 2.33 -7.31 -13.45
C PRO A 280 2.34 -8.14 -14.73
N ALA A 281 1.33 -9.01 -14.90
CA ALA A 281 1.18 -9.83 -16.09
C ALA A 281 0.87 -8.99 -17.32
N LEU A 282 -0.09 -8.06 -17.23
CA LEU A 282 -0.44 -7.14 -18.30
C LEU A 282 0.75 -6.29 -18.74
N ARG A 283 1.54 -5.77 -17.80
CA ARG A 283 2.75 -5.00 -18.09
C ARG A 283 3.79 -5.82 -18.88
N THR A 284 3.95 -7.08 -18.52
CA THR A 284 4.88 -7.97 -19.22
C THR A 284 4.40 -8.28 -20.63
N VAL A 285 3.10 -8.56 -20.81
CA VAL A 285 2.52 -8.74 -22.14
C VAL A 285 2.69 -7.49 -23.00
N ALA A 286 2.39 -6.30 -22.44
CA ALA A 286 2.58 -5.04 -23.14
C ALA A 286 4.06 -4.84 -23.55
N ALA A 287 5.00 -5.10 -22.63
CA ALA A 287 6.42 -4.98 -22.90
C ALA A 287 6.90 -5.97 -23.98
N LEU A 288 6.46 -7.23 -23.90
CA LEU A 288 6.79 -8.24 -24.92
C LEU A 288 6.18 -7.90 -26.29
N SER A 289 4.96 -7.37 -26.32
CA SER A 289 4.29 -6.95 -27.55
C SER A 289 4.98 -5.75 -28.20
N VAL A 290 5.36 -4.73 -27.40
CA VAL A 290 6.13 -3.58 -27.88
C VAL A 290 7.51 -4.01 -28.38
N TRP A 291 8.25 -4.80 -27.58
CA TRP A 291 9.55 -5.34 -27.97
C TRP A 291 9.46 -6.16 -29.25
N GLY A 292 8.46 -7.05 -29.35
CA GLY A 292 8.22 -7.88 -30.53
C GLY A 292 7.92 -7.02 -31.77
N GLY A 293 7.06 -6.02 -31.65
CA GLY A 293 6.76 -5.06 -32.71
C GLY A 293 7.99 -4.27 -33.18
N LEU A 294 8.81 -3.78 -32.22
CA LEU A 294 10.08 -3.12 -32.54
C LEU A 294 11.05 -4.06 -33.25
N LYS A 295 11.12 -5.33 -32.81
CA LYS A 295 11.96 -6.35 -33.46
C LYS A 295 11.48 -6.66 -34.88
N LEU A 296 10.18 -6.75 -35.09
CA LEU A 296 9.56 -6.97 -36.40
C LEU A 296 9.80 -5.80 -37.37
N SER A 297 10.03 -4.58 -36.86
CA SER A 297 10.35 -3.41 -37.68
C SER A 297 11.69 -3.53 -38.44
N GLY A 298 12.52 -4.52 -38.12
CA GLY A 298 13.83 -4.73 -38.74
C GLY A 298 14.90 -3.71 -38.35
N ARG A 299 14.55 -2.72 -37.48
CA ARG A 299 15.52 -1.70 -37.02
C ARG A 299 16.26 -2.16 -35.76
N GLN A 300 17.48 -1.70 -35.61
CA GLN A 300 18.24 -1.91 -34.38
C GLN A 300 17.80 -0.88 -33.31
N TRP A 301 17.40 -1.38 -32.15
CA TRP A 301 16.99 -0.61 -31.00
C TRP A 301 17.90 -0.86 -29.83
N SER A 302 18.36 0.20 -29.15
CA SER A 302 19.11 0.00 -27.90
C SER A 302 18.16 -0.46 -26.79
N GLY A 303 18.70 -1.16 -25.76
CA GLY A 303 17.91 -1.59 -24.61
C GLY A 303 17.16 -0.45 -23.93
N TRP A 304 17.78 0.73 -23.81
CA TRP A 304 17.15 1.93 -23.24
C TRP A 304 15.99 2.47 -24.08
N GLN A 305 16.11 2.43 -25.41
CA GLN A 305 15.03 2.82 -26.31
C GLN A 305 13.84 1.89 -26.18
N VAL A 306 14.10 0.57 -26.14
CA VAL A 306 13.05 -0.43 -25.92
C VAL A 306 12.39 -0.23 -24.57
N TRP A 307 13.17 -0.06 -23.50
CA TRP A 307 12.67 0.18 -22.15
C TRP A 307 11.77 1.43 -22.10
N CYS A 308 12.21 2.54 -22.69
CA CYS A 308 11.44 3.78 -22.73
C CYS A 308 10.13 3.61 -23.52
N CYS A 309 10.16 2.91 -24.67
CA CYS A 309 8.97 2.63 -25.46
C CYS A 309 7.98 1.72 -24.71
N CYS A 310 8.47 0.69 -24.01
CA CYS A 310 7.63 -0.18 -23.18
C CYS A 310 6.97 0.58 -22.03
N LEU A 311 7.74 1.37 -21.29
CA LEU A 311 7.21 2.21 -20.20
C LEU A 311 6.16 3.19 -20.72
N ALA A 312 6.47 3.91 -21.81
CA ALA A 312 5.56 4.85 -22.42
C ALA A 312 4.25 4.19 -22.89
N ALA A 313 4.32 3.01 -23.50
CA ALA A 313 3.13 2.29 -23.96
C ALA A 313 2.24 1.86 -22.76
N ILE A 314 2.85 1.40 -21.66
CA ILE A 314 2.12 0.99 -20.45
C ILE A 314 1.40 2.19 -19.84
N ILE A 315 2.10 3.32 -19.59
CA ILE A 315 1.49 4.48 -18.94
C ILE A 315 0.57 5.29 -19.88
N PHE A 316 0.75 5.17 -21.19
CA PHE A 316 -0.20 5.72 -22.15
C PHE A 316 -1.53 4.97 -22.13
N ALA A 317 -1.47 3.62 -22.09
CA ALA A 317 -2.67 2.77 -22.01
C ALA A 317 -3.38 2.93 -20.66
N ASP A 318 -2.62 3.08 -19.58
CA ASP A 318 -3.13 3.28 -18.21
C ASP A 318 -2.33 4.36 -17.48
N PRO A 319 -2.69 5.64 -17.63
CA PRO A 319 -2.00 6.72 -16.94
C PRO A 319 -2.06 6.62 -15.41
N VAL A 320 -3.12 6.02 -14.85
CA VAL A 320 -3.27 5.86 -13.40
C VAL A 320 -2.27 4.84 -12.85
N ALA A 321 -1.76 3.93 -13.68
CA ALA A 321 -0.70 3.01 -13.27
C ALA A 321 0.55 3.72 -12.72
N VAL A 322 0.77 5.00 -13.06
CA VAL A 322 1.91 5.80 -12.53
C VAL A 322 1.91 5.92 -11.00
N ILE A 323 0.75 5.86 -10.35
CA ILE A 323 0.66 5.83 -8.89
C ILE A 323 0.89 4.43 -8.29
N SER A 324 1.03 3.38 -9.12
CA SER A 324 1.28 2.00 -8.67
C SER A 324 2.73 1.79 -8.28
N GLN A 325 2.97 1.39 -7.03
CA GLN A 325 4.32 1.05 -6.54
C GLN A 325 4.94 -0.12 -7.33
N SER A 326 4.11 -1.10 -7.71
CA SER A 326 4.57 -2.27 -8.45
C SER A 326 5.01 -1.95 -9.90
N LEU A 327 4.49 -0.87 -10.50
CA LEU A 327 4.99 -0.39 -11.80
C LEU A 327 6.46 0.04 -11.68
N TRP A 328 6.75 0.87 -10.68
CA TRP A 328 8.09 1.42 -10.49
C TRP A 328 9.10 0.36 -10.11
N LEU A 329 8.74 -0.59 -9.22
CA LEU A 329 9.62 -1.74 -8.92
C LEU A 329 9.98 -2.52 -10.19
N SER A 330 9.01 -2.79 -11.05
CA SER A 330 9.24 -3.51 -12.31
C SER A 330 10.07 -2.69 -13.31
N ALA A 331 9.73 -1.41 -13.50
CA ALA A 331 10.43 -0.54 -14.43
C ALA A 331 11.89 -0.28 -14.01
N PHE A 332 12.12 0.02 -12.72
CA PHE A 332 13.46 0.25 -12.18
C PHE A 332 14.30 -1.03 -12.13
N ALA A 333 13.69 -2.21 -11.92
CA ALA A 333 14.43 -3.48 -12.00
C ALA A 333 15.05 -3.69 -13.38
N VAL A 334 14.28 -3.47 -14.45
CA VAL A 334 14.79 -3.59 -15.83
C VAL A 334 15.81 -2.49 -16.14
N ALA A 335 15.54 -1.24 -15.77
CA ALA A 335 16.49 -0.14 -15.94
C ALA A 335 17.80 -0.39 -15.18
N GLY A 336 17.70 -0.89 -13.94
CA GLY A 336 18.84 -1.27 -13.12
C GLY A 336 19.69 -2.37 -13.77
N LEU A 337 19.06 -3.39 -14.33
CA LEU A 337 19.77 -4.44 -15.07
C LEU A 337 20.48 -3.90 -16.31
N LEU A 338 19.80 -3.05 -17.12
CA LEU A 338 20.43 -2.41 -18.28
C LEU A 338 21.64 -1.57 -17.86
N PHE A 339 21.49 -0.78 -16.82
CA PHE A 339 22.58 0.03 -16.27
C PHE A 339 23.72 -0.86 -15.76
N TRP A 340 23.40 -1.87 -14.94
CA TRP A 340 24.39 -2.74 -14.32
C TRP A 340 25.26 -3.45 -15.33
N TYR A 341 24.68 -4.11 -16.32
CA TYR A 341 25.44 -4.85 -17.34
C TYR A 341 26.21 -3.95 -18.30
N GLN A 342 25.82 -2.70 -18.49
CA GLN A 342 26.59 -1.72 -19.28
C GLN A 342 27.79 -1.16 -18.53
N TRP A 343 27.64 -0.90 -17.24
CA TRP A 343 28.69 -0.28 -16.42
C TRP A 343 29.62 -1.30 -15.76
N PHE A 344 29.08 -2.45 -15.41
CA PHE A 344 29.77 -3.55 -14.75
C PHE A 344 29.49 -4.82 -15.52
N PRO A 345 30.25 -5.09 -16.62
CA PRO A 345 30.09 -6.32 -17.39
C PRO A 345 30.40 -7.54 -16.54
N ALA A 346 29.74 -8.64 -16.84
CA ALA A 346 29.92 -9.90 -16.10
C ALA A 346 31.38 -10.34 -16.12
N PRO A 347 31.86 -11.01 -15.08
CA PRO A 347 33.25 -11.47 -14.98
C PRO A 347 33.64 -12.41 -16.16
N ASN A 348 34.56 -11.96 -17.01
CA ASN A 348 35.09 -12.74 -18.13
C ASN A 348 36.40 -13.40 -17.68
N GLY A 349 36.34 -14.60 -17.11
CA GLY A 349 37.52 -15.40 -16.74
C GLY A 349 37.41 -16.83 -17.26
N ASN A 350 38.53 -17.54 -17.35
CA ASN A 350 38.57 -18.97 -17.68
C ASN A 350 38.17 -19.81 -16.47
N PHE A 351 36.92 -19.62 -16.01
CA PHE A 351 36.35 -20.39 -14.91
C PHE A 351 35.62 -21.64 -15.43
N PRO A 352 35.58 -22.72 -14.63
CA PRO A 352 34.73 -23.87 -14.91
C PRO A 352 33.25 -23.42 -15.08
N ARG A 353 32.51 -24.12 -15.93
CA ARG A 353 31.10 -23.73 -16.28
C ARG A 353 30.20 -23.47 -15.06
N GLY A 354 30.26 -24.34 -14.03
CA GLY A 354 29.50 -24.20 -12.82
C GLY A 354 29.85 -22.94 -12.01
N LEU A 355 31.17 -22.68 -11.84
CA LEU A 355 31.63 -21.49 -11.13
C LEU A 355 31.28 -20.21 -11.91
N ARG A 356 31.40 -20.20 -13.21
CA ARG A 356 30.99 -19.07 -14.06
C ARG A 356 29.49 -18.79 -13.92
N TRP A 357 28.66 -19.83 -13.91
CA TRP A 357 27.22 -19.69 -13.70
C TRP A 357 26.94 -19.07 -12.32
N LEU A 358 27.56 -19.56 -11.25
CA LEU A 358 27.43 -19.04 -9.90
C LEU A 358 27.87 -17.57 -9.80
N LEU A 359 29.02 -17.22 -10.37
CA LEU A 359 29.54 -15.85 -10.38
C LEU A 359 28.61 -14.90 -11.15
N ASN A 360 28.05 -15.34 -12.27
CA ASN A 360 27.06 -14.54 -13.01
C ASN A 360 25.76 -14.32 -12.21
N LEU A 361 25.32 -15.34 -11.48
CA LEU A 361 24.13 -15.23 -10.63
C LEU A 361 24.39 -14.30 -9.44
N LEU A 362 25.54 -14.39 -8.78
CA LEU A 362 25.96 -13.48 -7.73
C LEU A 362 26.09 -12.05 -8.25
N HIS A 363 26.67 -11.86 -9.40
CA HIS A 363 26.80 -10.56 -10.07
C HIS A 363 25.43 -9.95 -10.37
N LEU A 364 24.49 -10.74 -10.89
CA LEU A 364 23.10 -10.33 -11.13
C LEU A 364 22.42 -9.91 -9.81
N GLN A 365 22.50 -10.74 -8.77
CA GLN A 365 21.88 -10.47 -7.46
C GLN A 365 22.47 -9.23 -6.80
N ALA A 366 23.79 -9.05 -6.84
CA ALA A 366 24.44 -7.85 -6.33
C ALA A 366 23.92 -6.58 -7.03
N GLY A 367 23.84 -6.60 -8.37
CA GLY A 367 23.31 -5.46 -9.14
C GLY A 367 21.87 -5.10 -8.79
N ILE A 368 21.00 -6.09 -8.76
CA ILE A 368 19.58 -5.86 -8.41
C ILE A 368 19.45 -5.36 -6.97
N THR A 369 20.13 -6.00 -6.02
CA THR A 369 20.05 -5.62 -4.60
C THR A 369 20.54 -4.19 -4.38
N LEU A 370 21.69 -3.82 -4.93
CA LEU A 370 22.25 -2.48 -4.76
C LEU A 370 21.42 -1.40 -5.47
N LEU A 371 20.96 -1.68 -6.69
CA LEU A 371 20.24 -0.68 -7.49
C LEU A 371 18.78 -0.50 -7.07
N LEU A 372 18.12 -1.52 -6.55
CA LEU A 372 16.76 -1.41 -6.03
C LEU A 372 16.69 -1.01 -4.55
N LEU A 373 17.82 -0.95 -3.84
CA LEU A 373 17.85 -0.67 -2.41
C LEU A 373 17.08 0.61 -2.01
N PRO A 374 17.31 1.79 -2.63
CA PRO A 374 16.58 3.00 -2.25
C PRO A 374 15.08 2.87 -2.46
N LEU A 375 14.67 2.25 -3.57
CA LEU A 375 13.27 2.07 -3.91
C LEU A 375 12.58 1.06 -2.95
N GLN A 376 13.26 -0.03 -2.61
CA GLN A 376 12.75 -1.01 -1.65
C GLN A 376 12.54 -0.39 -0.28
N VAL A 377 13.52 0.37 0.21
CA VAL A 377 13.41 1.05 1.50
C VAL A 377 12.31 2.12 1.49
N ALA A 378 12.20 2.90 0.42
CA ALA A 378 11.14 3.89 0.29
C ALA A 378 9.73 3.30 0.24
N LEU A 379 9.58 2.06 -0.26
CA LEU A 379 8.27 1.42 -0.42
C LEU A 379 7.89 0.49 0.74
N PHE A 380 8.89 -0.22 1.31
CA PHE A 380 8.64 -1.26 2.32
C PHE A 380 9.18 -0.92 3.70
N HIS A 381 9.90 0.20 3.83
CA HIS A 381 10.50 0.67 5.10
C HIS A 381 11.41 -0.36 5.77
N GLY A 382 12.01 -1.23 4.97
CA GLY A 382 12.92 -2.26 5.45
C GLY A 382 13.54 -3.07 4.32
N ILE A 383 14.52 -3.88 4.70
CA ILE A 383 15.23 -4.80 3.81
C ILE A 383 15.42 -6.14 4.50
N SER A 384 15.56 -7.19 3.70
CA SER A 384 16.01 -8.48 4.22
C SER A 384 17.49 -8.65 3.94
N VAL A 385 18.29 -8.81 5.00
CA VAL A 385 19.74 -9.05 4.88
C VAL A 385 20.04 -10.45 4.35
N THR A 386 19.12 -11.40 4.51
CA THR A 386 19.22 -12.77 3.97
C THR A 386 18.78 -12.87 2.52
N ALA A 387 18.19 -11.80 1.95
CA ALA A 387 17.62 -11.81 0.60
C ALA A 387 18.62 -12.23 -0.47
N MET A 388 19.87 -11.78 -0.37
CA MET A 388 20.90 -12.13 -1.36
C MET A 388 21.16 -13.65 -1.38
N LEU A 389 21.28 -14.26 -0.22
CA LEU A 389 21.48 -15.69 -0.09
C LEU A 389 20.23 -16.47 -0.49
N ALA A 390 19.07 -16.08 0.02
CA ALA A 390 17.80 -16.73 -0.30
C ALA A 390 17.50 -16.71 -1.80
N ASN A 391 17.67 -15.57 -2.46
CA ASN A 391 17.38 -15.44 -3.88
C ASN A 391 18.39 -16.17 -4.78
N LEU A 392 19.57 -16.46 -4.27
CA LEU A 392 20.59 -17.23 -5.01
C LEU A 392 20.11 -18.65 -5.34
N PHE A 393 19.31 -19.26 -4.46
CA PHE A 393 18.72 -20.58 -4.72
C PHE A 393 17.22 -20.51 -5.01
N ALA A 394 16.45 -19.63 -4.35
CA ALA A 394 15.00 -19.61 -4.51
C ALA A 394 14.56 -19.14 -5.89
N VAL A 395 15.23 -18.12 -6.47
CA VAL A 395 14.88 -17.62 -7.81
C VAL A 395 15.10 -18.70 -8.89
N PRO A 396 16.29 -19.35 -8.98
CA PRO A 396 16.47 -20.46 -9.92
C PRO A 396 15.51 -21.62 -9.65
N TRP A 397 15.31 -22.00 -8.39
CA TRP A 397 14.43 -23.10 -8.02
C TRP A 397 12.98 -22.86 -8.47
N VAL A 398 12.44 -21.70 -8.16
CA VAL A 398 11.07 -21.35 -8.58
C VAL A 398 10.98 -21.27 -10.11
N THR A 399 11.96 -20.62 -10.76
CA THR A 399 11.91 -20.36 -12.20
C THR A 399 12.12 -21.64 -13.04
N PHE A 400 13.06 -22.50 -12.67
CA PHE A 400 13.44 -23.65 -13.50
C PHE A 400 12.89 -24.99 -13.02
N VAL A 401 12.34 -25.07 -11.80
CA VAL A 401 11.76 -26.31 -11.26
C VAL A 401 10.27 -26.10 -11.00
N THR A 402 9.89 -25.20 -10.09
CA THR A 402 8.52 -25.10 -9.61
C THR A 402 7.55 -24.61 -10.69
N VAL A 403 7.88 -23.50 -11.38
CA VAL A 403 6.99 -22.93 -12.42
C VAL A 403 6.83 -23.86 -13.62
N PRO A 404 7.88 -24.50 -14.19
CA PRO A 404 7.71 -25.50 -15.23
C PRO A 404 6.82 -26.68 -14.82
N LEU A 405 6.97 -27.20 -13.58
CA LEU A 405 6.12 -28.27 -13.06
C LEU A 405 4.66 -27.79 -12.93
N ILE A 406 4.43 -26.59 -12.43
CA ILE A 406 3.07 -26.01 -12.34
C ILE A 406 2.46 -25.90 -13.75
N LEU A 407 3.18 -25.34 -14.72
CA LEU A 407 2.70 -25.18 -16.08
C LEU A 407 2.43 -26.56 -16.75
N ALA A 408 3.30 -27.54 -16.52
CA ALA A 408 3.09 -28.91 -16.99
C ALA A 408 1.84 -29.53 -16.37
N GLY A 409 1.67 -29.42 -15.05
CA GLY A 409 0.48 -29.89 -14.34
C GLY A 409 -0.78 -29.22 -14.84
N MET A 410 -0.75 -27.90 -15.06
CA MET A 410 -1.88 -27.15 -15.63
C MET A 410 -2.24 -27.61 -17.05
N ILE A 411 -1.27 -27.94 -17.89
CA ILE A 411 -1.52 -28.46 -19.24
C ILE A 411 -2.07 -29.88 -19.15
N LEU A 412 -1.46 -30.75 -18.33
CA LEU A 412 -1.93 -32.13 -18.14
C LEU A 412 -3.36 -32.18 -17.58
N HIS A 413 -3.73 -31.25 -16.69
CA HIS A 413 -5.08 -31.11 -16.18
C HIS A 413 -6.13 -30.86 -17.29
N LEU A 414 -5.74 -30.21 -18.39
CA LEU A 414 -6.62 -29.95 -19.55
C LEU A 414 -6.64 -31.11 -20.55
N THR A 415 -5.53 -31.81 -20.75
CA THR A 415 -5.31 -32.67 -21.90
C THR A 415 -5.02 -34.13 -21.56
N GLY A 416 -4.68 -34.39 -20.28
CA GLY A 416 -3.81 -35.47 -20.03
C GLY A 416 -4.33 -36.74 -19.40
N PRO A 417 -3.47 -37.75 -19.36
CA PRO A 417 -3.69 -38.94 -18.55
C PRO A 417 -3.52 -38.57 -17.06
N PHE A 418 -4.53 -38.83 -16.26
CA PHE A 418 -4.63 -38.47 -14.84
C PHE A 418 -3.43 -38.92 -13.98
N PHE A 419 -2.82 -40.08 -14.30
CA PHE A 419 -1.68 -40.57 -13.55
C PHE A 419 -0.41 -39.68 -13.70
N LEU A 420 -0.20 -39.10 -14.88
CA LEU A 420 0.92 -38.16 -15.07
C LEU A 420 0.65 -36.82 -14.39
N GLU A 421 -0.60 -36.38 -14.40
CA GLU A 421 -1.02 -35.18 -13.67
C GLU A 421 -0.73 -35.30 -12.18
N GLU A 422 -1.14 -36.40 -11.58
CA GLU A 422 -0.95 -36.67 -10.16
C GLU A 422 0.54 -36.70 -9.76
N TRP A 423 1.37 -37.35 -10.57
CA TRP A 423 2.81 -37.33 -10.40
C TRP A 423 3.44 -35.93 -10.48
N VAL A 424 3.00 -35.13 -11.43
CA VAL A 424 3.51 -33.75 -11.58
C VAL A 424 3.11 -32.90 -10.42
N TRP A 425 1.87 -33.00 -9.91
CA TRP A 425 1.42 -32.27 -8.73
C TRP A 425 2.18 -32.73 -7.47
N TYR A 426 2.39 -34.02 -7.30
CA TYR A 426 3.20 -34.55 -6.22
C TYR A 426 4.63 -33.99 -6.25
N LEU A 427 5.29 -33.98 -7.40
CA LEU A 427 6.63 -33.41 -7.57
C LEU A 427 6.64 -31.91 -7.29
N THR A 428 5.61 -31.19 -7.71
CA THR A 428 5.47 -29.75 -7.46
C THR A 428 5.35 -29.47 -5.96
N ASP A 429 4.53 -30.23 -5.26
CA ASP A 429 4.36 -30.11 -3.82
C ASP A 429 5.67 -30.41 -3.06
N ARG A 430 6.40 -31.48 -3.44
CA ARG A 430 7.71 -31.81 -2.87
C ARG A 430 8.77 -30.75 -3.16
N ALA A 431 8.77 -30.18 -4.37
CA ALA A 431 9.66 -29.09 -4.74
C ALA A 431 9.43 -27.84 -3.89
N LEU A 432 8.16 -27.50 -3.62
CA LEU A 432 7.80 -26.40 -2.71
C LEU A 432 8.17 -26.71 -1.27
N ALA A 433 7.89 -27.92 -0.79
CA ALA A 433 8.29 -28.35 0.55
C ALA A 433 9.80 -28.22 0.77
N ALA A 434 10.62 -28.65 -0.20
CA ALA A 434 12.07 -28.50 -0.14
C ALA A 434 12.51 -27.03 -0.16
N LEU A 435 11.88 -26.19 -0.99
CA LEU A 435 12.17 -24.76 -1.03
C LEU A 435 11.88 -24.10 0.32
N PHE A 436 10.70 -24.31 0.89
CA PHE A 436 10.33 -23.69 2.16
C PHE A 436 11.09 -24.27 3.35
N TYR A 437 11.51 -25.52 3.29
CA TYR A 437 12.44 -26.09 4.28
C TYR A 437 13.78 -25.31 4.29
N LEU A 438 14.35 -25.03 3.11
CA LEU A 438 15.57 -24.24 3.00
C LEU A 438 15.38 -22.79 3.43
N LEU A 439 14.25 -22.16 3.07
CA LEU A 439 13.94 -20.79 3.46
C LEU A 439 13.76 -20.66 4.99
N ASN A 440 13.11 -21.63 5.62
CA ASN A 440 12.93 -21.67 7.08
C ASN A 440 14.23 -21.94 7.85
N ALA A 441 15.24 -22.56 7.21
CA ALA A 441 16.55 -22.76 7.80
C ALA A 441 17.38 -21.46 7.87
N LEU A 442 16.99 -20.43 7.11
CA LEU A 442 17.66 -19.13 7.17
C LEU A 442 17.22 -18.34 8.39
N PRO A 443 18.13 -17.55 9.01
CA PRO A 443 17.75 -16.67 10.11
C PRO A 443 16.76 -15.61 9.63
N GLN A 444 15.96 -15.07 10.55
CA GLN A 444 15.09 -13.93 10.29
C GLN A 444 15.95 -12.76 9.82
N GLY A 445 15.76 -12.34 8.58
CA GLY A 445 16.61 -11.34 7.94
C GLY A 445 15.99 -9.96 7.81
N TRP A 446 14.72 -9.77 8.19
CA TRP A 446 14.06 -8.49 7.99
C TRP A 446 14.55 -7.43 8.99
N VAL A 447 15.07 -6.33 8.44
CA VAL A 447 15.53 -5.15 9.19
C VAL A 447 14.67 -3.97 8.79
N ASN A 448 14.00 -3.34 9.78
CA ASN A 448 13.26 -2.12 9.54
C ASN A 448 14.23 -0.94 9.43
N ILE A 449 13.99 -0.05 8.49
CA ILE A 449 14.80 1.15 8.24
C ILE A 449 13.93 2.36 8.48
N ASP A 450 14.29 3.17 9.46
CA ASP A 450 13.58 4.40 9.79
C ASP A 450 13.80 5.50 8.73
N ASN A 451 13.05 6.57 8.83
CA ASN A 451 13.06 7.67 7.87
C ASN A 451 14.42 8.40 7.77
N ARG A 452 15.24 8.36 8.82
CA ARG A 452 16.56 9.01 8.85
C ARG A 452 17.60 8.31 7.98
N TRP A 453 17.49 6.97 7.89
CA TRP A 453 18.41 6.15 7.11
C TRP A 453 18.05 6.10 5.62
N GLN A 454 16.88 6.58 5.23
CA GLN A 454 16.45 6.51 3.82
C GLN A 454 17.44 7.14 2.84
N TRP A 455 17.97 8.30 3.17
CA TRP A 455 18.94 8.99 2.31
C TRP A 455 20.25 8.22 2.15
N LEU A 456 20.66 7.49 3.19
CA LEU A 456 21.86 6.64 3.13
C LEU A 456 21.70 5.45 2.19
N THR A 457 20.49 5.05 1.84
CA THR A 457 20.24 3.97 0.87
C THR A 457 20.72 4.32 -0.55
N PHE A 458 20.93 5.61 -0.86
CA PHE A 458 21.54 6.07 -2.10
C PHE A 458 23.08 6.01 -2.08
N LEU A 459 23.70 5.79 -0.93
CA LEU A 459 25.15 5.74 -0.80
C LEU A 459 25.81 4.69 -1.71
N PRO A 460 25.30 3.46 -1.84
CA PRO A 460 25.85 2.49 -2.76
C PRO A 460 25.89 2.98 -4.23
N TRP A 461 24.87 3.73 -4.67
CA TRP A 461 24.84 4.31 -6.00
C TRP A 461 25.96 5.35 -6.18
N LEU A 462 26.12 6.24 -5.21
CA LEU A 462 27.15 7.26 -5.25
C LEU A 462 28.55 6.63 -5.22
N MET A 463 28.73 5.58 -4.42
CA MET A 463 30.01 4.83 -4.37
C MET A 463 30.32 4.15 -5.70
N LEU A 464 29.33 3.51 -6.34
CA LEU A 464 29.48 2.89 -7.66
C LEU A 464 29.83 3.92 -8.74
N ILE A 465 29.16 5.07 -8.73
CA ILE A 465 29.40 6.18 -9.67
C ILE A 465 30.81 6.76 -9.43
N ALA A 466 31.14 7.07 -8.18
CA ALA A 466 32.45 7.62 -7.81
C ALA A 466 33.58 6.66 -8.18
N TRP A 467 33.39 5.35 -7.96
CA TRP A 467 34.35 4.33 -8.35
C TRP A 467 34.49 4.23 -9.87
N ARG A 468 33.39 4.15 -10.60
CA ARG A 468 33.38 4.01 -12.08
C ARG A 468 33.98 5.20 -12.80
N LEU A 469 33.74 6.42 -12.30
CA LEU A 469 34.24 7.68 -12.85
C LEU A 469 35.61 8.09 -12.27
N ASN A 470 36.21 7.26 -11.41
CA ASN A 470 37.45 7.56 -10.67
C ASN A 470 37.41 8.87 -9.83
N VAL A 471 36.22 9.38 -9.51
CA VAL A 471 36.04 10.62 -8.72
C VAL A 471 36.72 10.50 -7.35
N TRP A 472 36.70 9.33 -6.74
CA TRP A 472 37.36 9.05 -5.47
C TRP A 472 38.88 9.26 -5.49
N ARG A 473 39.52 9.15 -6.67
CA ARG A 473 40.96 9.41 -6.87
C ARG A 473 41.24 10.87 -7.23
N THR A 474 40.38 11.45 -8.11
CA THR A 474 40.58 12.81 -8.62
C THR A 474 40.07 13.89 -7.68
N TRP A 475 38.97 13.61 -6.96
CA TRP A 475 38.27 14.55 -6.09
C TRP A 475 37.85 13.91 -4.78
N PRO A 476 38.79 13.40 -3.95
CA PRO A 476 38.46 12.69 -2.70
C PRO A 476 37.67 13.57 -1.72
N ALA A 477 37.95 14.87 -1.68
CA ALA A 477 37.21 15.83 -0.86
C ALA A 477 35.73 15.91 -1.25
N VAL A 478 35.39 15.83 -2.54
CA VAL A 478 33.98 15.82 -3.01
C VAL A 478 33.27 14.56 -2.53
N CYS A 479 33.94 13.41 -2.58
CA CYS A 479 33.39 12.16 -2.05
C CYS A 479 33.16 12.22 -0.54
N LEU A 480 34.11 12.78 0.22
CA LEU A 480 33.99 12.99 1.65
C LEU A 480 32.84 13.95 1.99
N CYS A 481 32.77 15.10 1.31
CA CYS A 481 31.66 16.06 1.49
C CYS A 481 30.30 15.40 1.16
N GLY A 482 30.20 14.63 0.09
CA GLY A 482 28.99 13.88 -0.26
C GLY A 482 28.58 12.89 0.82
N LEU A 483 29.54 12.15 1.39
CA LEU A 483 29.31 11.23 2.51
C LEU A 483 28.83 11.97 3.76
N LEU A 484 29.47 13.08 4.14
CA LEU A 484 29.07 13.90 5.27
C LEU A 484 27.67 14.50 5.09
N LEU A 485 27.37 15.02 3.92
CA LEU A 485 26.03 15.55 3.60
C LEU A 485 24.96 14.45 3.67
N MET A 486 25.25 13.26 3.15
CA MET A 486 24.32 12.13 3.22
C MET A 486 24.12 11.62 4.66
N SER A 487 25.16 11.68 5.50
CA SER A 487 25.05 11.29 6.90
C SER A 487 24.44 12.39 7.80
N TRP A 488 24.25 13.61 7.28
CA TRP A 488 23.69 14.74 8.02
C TRP A 488 22.40 14.44 8.79
N PRO A 489 21.39 13.70 8.24
CA PRO A 489 20.19 13.38 9.00
C PRO A 489 20.43 12.56 10.27
N LEU A 490 21.55 11.80 10.34
CA LEU A 490 21.91 11.01 11.51
C LEU A 490 22.50 11.87 12.64
N TRP A 491 23.08 13.01 12.28
CA TRP A 491 23.75 13.92 13.21
C TRP A 491 22.82 15.02 13.71
N ARG A 492 21.63 15.15 13.11
CA ARG A 492 20.66 16.11 13.60
C ARG A 492 20.21 15.70 15.01
N PRO A 493 20.41 16.58 16.01
CA PRO A 493 19.86 16.34 17.34
C PRO A 493 18.33 16.21 17.18
N ILE A 494 17.77 15.17 17.76
CA ILE A 494 16.31 15.08 17.97
C ILE A 494 15.98 16.33 18.77
N ASN A 495 15.05 17.17 18.29
CA ASN A 495 14.68 18.42 18.95
C ASN A 495 14.32 18.15 20.41
N ALA A 496 15.30 18.28 21.30
CA ALA A 496 15.15 18.02 22.72
C ALA A 496 14.27 19.07 23.43
N SER A 497 14.03 20.22 22.78
CA SER A 497 13.32 21.36 23.38
C SER A 497 11.80 21.33 23.21
N GLY A 498 11.27 20.49 22.34
CA GLY A 498 9.83 20.39 22.07
C GLY A 498 9.27 19.01 22.37
N TRP A 499 7.96 18.92 22.42
CA TRP A 499 7.23 17.66 22.47
C TRP A 499 6.19 17.61 21.34
N GLN A 500 5.64 16.43 21.06
CA GLN A 500 4.75 16.22 19.95
C GLN A 500 3.61 15.30 20.37
N VAL A 501 2.43 15.52 19.78
CA VAL A 501 1.27 14.63 19.92
C VAL A 501 0.79 14.27 18.54
N HIS A 502 0.72 12.99 18.26
CA HIS A 502 0.21 12.48 16.99
C HIS A 502 -1.04 11.64 17.23
N MET A 503 -2.17 12.12 16.72
CA MET A 503 -3.39 11.31 16.64
C MET A 503 -3.34 10.49 15.37
N LEU A 504 -3.18 9.18 15.53
CA LEU A 504 -3.06 8.26 14.40
C LEU A 504 -4.43 7.97 13.79
N ASP A 505 -4.48 7.88 12.47
CA ASP A 505 -5.69 7.45 11.75
C ASP A 505 -5.83 5.93 11.85
N VAL A 506 -6.51 5.47 12.88
CA VAL A 506 -6.83 4.05 13.13
C VAL A 506 -8.24 3.68 12.64
N GLY A 507 -8.91 4.60 11.94
CA GLY A 507 -10.31 4.47 11.57
C GLY A 507 -11.24 4.69 12.76
N GLN A 508 -12.21 3.80 12.99
CA GLN A 508 -13.04 3.90 14.21
C GLN A 508 -12.24 3.35 15.38
N GLY A 509 -11.96 4.21 16.36
CA GLY A 509 -11.14 3.95 17.53
C GLY A 509 -10.21 5.11 17.84
N LEU A 510 -9.35 4.96 18.82
CA LEU A 510 -8.43 5.98 19.27
C LEU A 510 -7.01 5.43 19.45
N ALA A 511 -6.03 6.15 18.95
CA ALA A 511 -4.62 5.94 19.25
C ALA A 511 -3.87 7.26 19.14
N ILE A 512 -3.23 7.69 20.22
CA ILE A 512 -2.47 8.93 20.28
C ILE A 512 -1.06 8.61 20.78
N ALA A 513 -0.06 9.12 20.11
CA ALA A 513 1.34 9.04 20.50
C ALA A 513 1.82 10.39 21.05
N ILE A 514 2.34 10.40 22.27
CA ILE A 514 2.94 11.55 22.94
C ILE A 514 4.44 11.34 22.95
N ILE A 515 5.18 12.21 22.27
CA ILE A 515 6.60 12.04 22.01
C ILE A 515 7.40 13.16 22.68
N ARG A 516 8.50 12.76 23.30
CA ARG A 516 9.57 13.68 23.69
C ARG A 516 10.93 13.00 23.52
N GLY A 517 11.79 13.62 22.70
CA GLY A 517 13.04 12.98 22.29
C GLY A 517 12.80 11.76 21.41
N ASP A 518 13.35 10.60 21.80
CA ASP A 518 13.23 9.31 21.15
C ASP A 518 12.21 8.37 21.82
N LYS A 519 11.52 8.86 22.84
CA LYS A 519 10.57 8.10 23.66
C LYS A 519 9.14 8.49 23.38
N VAL A 520 8.24 7.54 23.58
CA VAL A 520 6.82 7.75 23.37
C VAL A 520 5.97 7.07 24.45
N ILE A 521 4.91 7.73 24.85
CA ILE A 521 3.78 7.15 25.58
C ILE A 521 2.59 7.10 24.62
N LEU A 522 1.90 5.98 24.59
CA LEU A 522 0.67 5.84 23.82
C LEU A 522 -0.54 6.08 24.73
N TYR A 523 -1.56 6.75 24.20
CA TYR A 523 -2.89 6.81 24.81
C TYR A 523 -3.85 6.10 23.87
N ASP A 524 -4.36 4.97 24.31
CA ASP A 524 -5.11 3.96 23.57
C ASP A 524 -4.33 3.34 22.38
N THR A 525 -4.85 2.24 21.83
CA THR A 525 -4.16 1.41 20.85
C THR A 525 -5.02 1.02 19.66
N GLY A 526 -6.14 1.73 19.47
CA GLY A 526 -7.05 1.50 18.35
C GLY A 526 -7.81 0.18 18.44
N ARG A 527 -8.41 -0.20 17.33
CA ARG A 527 -9.34 -1.34 17.25
C ARG A 527 -8.67 -2.67 16.94
N ALA A 528 -9.38 -3.77 17.26
CA ALA A 528 -9.08 -5.10 16.77
C ALA A 528 -10.26 -5.65 15.92
N TRP A 529 -9.94 -6.59 15.04
CA TRP A 529 -10.88 -7.34 14.21
C TRP A 529 -10.37 -8.79 14.07
N PRO A 530 -11.17 -9.75 13.57
CA PRO A 530 -10.81 -11.18 13.58
C PRO A 530 -9.45 -11.51 12.95
N GLU A 531 -9.00 -10.74 11.96
CA GLU A 531 -7.80 -11.02 11.17
C GLU A 531 -6.60 -10.10 11.50
N GLY A 532 -6.72 -9.20 12.51
CA GLY A 532 -5.66 -8.27 12.87
C GLY A 532 -6.09 -7.16 13.82
N ASP A 533 -5.20 -6.22 14.05
CA ASP A 533 -5.44 -5.07 14.91
C ASP A 533 -4.66 -3.82 14.47
N SER A 534 -5.03 -2.67 15.04
CA SER A 534 -4.39 -1.38 14.76
C SER A 534 -2.95 -1.32 15.28
N GLY A 535 -2.60 -2.09 16.30
CA GLY A 535 -1.22 -2.19 16.79
C GLY A 535 -0.30 -2.71 15.70
N GLN A 536 -0.66 -3.85 15.09
CA GLN A 536 0.12 -4.50 14.06
C GLN A 536 0.12 -3.71 12.73
N GLN A 537 -1.02 -3.16 12.33
CA GLN A 537 -1.14 -2.55 11.00
C GLN A 537 -0.79 -1.06 10.94
N VAL A 538 -0.92 -0.32 12.05
CA VAL A 538 -0.73 1.13 12.10
C VAL A 538 0.36 1.53 13.08
N ILE A 539 0.22 1.17 14.36
CA ILE A 539 1.04 1.76 15.43
C ILE A 539 2.48 1.23 15.37
N ILE A 540 2.70 -0.08 15.25
CA ILE A 540 4.05 -0.65 15.17
C ILE A 540 4.81 -0.16 13.93
N PRO A 541 4.23 -0.16 12.70
CA PRO A 541 4.89 0.43 11.54
C PRO A 541 5.23 1.90 11.72
N TRP A 542 4.33 2.68 12.28
CA TRP A 542 4.53 4.11 12.53
C TRP A 542 5.66 4.36 13.55
N LEU A 543 5.69 3.63 14.67
CA LEU A 543 6.75 3.72 15.66
C LEU A 543 8.12 3.36 15.07
N ARG A 544 8.18 2.30 14.28
CA ARG A 544 9.42 1.86 13.60
C ARG A 544 9.88 2.87 12.56
N TRP A 545 8.95 3.48 11.83
CA TRP A 545 9.25 4.54 10.86
C TRP A 545 9.89 5.77 11.52
N HIS A 546 9.43 6.15 12.69
CA HIS A 546 9.96 7.28 13.47
C HIS A 546 11.11 6.89 14.40
N ASN A 547 11.53 5.62 14.42
CA ASN A 547 12.53 5.08 15.35
C ASN A 547 12.19 5.36 16.82
N LEU A 548 10.95 5.15 17.20
CA LEU A 548 10.43 5.39 18.55
C LEU A 548 10.23 4.09 19.30
N THR A 549 10.56 4.12 20.59
CA THR A 549 10.31 3.00 21.50
C THR A 549 9.23 3.40 22.51
N PRO A 550 8.09 2.68 22.57
CA PRO A 550 7.06 2.97 23.56
C PRO A 550 7.52 2.55 24.96
N GLU A 551 7.52 3.48 25.89
CA GLU A 551 7.81 3.20 27.31
C GLU A 551 6.55 2.77 28.06
N GLY A 552 5.38 3.24 27.62
CA GLY A 552 4.11 2.89 28.24
C GLY A 552 2.89 3.16 27.41
N VAL A 553 1.79 2.57 27.84
CA VAL A 553 0.44 2.77 27.28
C VAL A 553 -0.50 3.17 28.40
N ILE A 554 -1.27 4.21 28.16
CA ILE A 554 -2.45 4.58 28.97
C ILE A 554 -3.67 4.08 28.22
N LEU A 555 -4.42 3.18 28.82
CA LEU A 555 -5.72 2.75 28.28
C LEU A 555 -6.82 3.58 28.91
N SER A 556 -7.67 4.17 28.09
CA SER A 556 -8.83 4.91 28.56
C SER A 556 -9.85 3.99 29.22
N HIS A 557 -10.30 2.95 28.53
CA HIS A 557 -11.28 1.98 29.01
C HIS A 557 -11.19 0.63 28.28
N GLU A 558 -12.13 -0.31 28.55
CA GLU A 558 -12.06 -1.71 28.14
C GLU A 558 -12.50 -2.00 26.68
N HIS A 559 -13.08 -1.07 25.93
CA HIS A 559 -13.60 -1.35 24.61
C HIS A 559 -12.52 -1.66 23.57
N LEU A 560 -12.86 -2.53 22.60
CA LEU A 560 -11.90 -3.07 21.62
C LEU A 560 -11.40 -2.03 20.63
N ASP A 561 -12.09 -0.93 20.44
CA ASP A 561 -11.65 0.19 19.60
C ASP A 561 -10.65 1.12 20.30
N HIS A 562 -10.34 0.85 21.57
CA HIS A 562 -9.32 1.56 22.36
C HIS A 562 -8.14 0.66 22.76
N ARG A 563 -8.41 -0.60 23.14
CA ARG A 563 -7.37 -1.53 23.58
C ARG A 563 -6.98 -2.59 22.55
N GLY A 564 -7.57 -2.55 21.36
CA GLY A 564 -7.45 -3.61 20.35
C GLY A 564 -6.03 -3.95 19.96
N GLY A 565 -5.16 -2.96 19.79
CA GLY A 565 -3.76 -3.17 19.40
C GLY A 565 -2.80 -3.50 20.55
N LEU A 566 -3.25 -3.51 21.79
CA LEU A 566 -2.39 -3.67 22.96
C LEU A 566 -1.58 -4.97 22.92
N ARG A 567 -2.23 -6.09 22.58
CA ARG A 567 -1.57 -7.41 22.55
C ARG A 567 -0.39 -7.44 21.56
N SER A 568 -0.57 -6.89 20.36
CA SER A 568 0.49 -6.83 19.37
C SER A 568 1.65 -5.94 19.80
N LEU A 569 1.36 -4.84 20.51
CA LEU A 569 2.39 -3.98 21.09
C LEU A 569 3.19 -4.67 22.19
N GLN A 570 2.52 -5.40 23.10
CA GLN A 570 3.18 -6.15 24.16
C GLN A 570 4.07 -7.29 23.63
N GLN A 571 3.70 -7.91 22.51
CA GLN A 571 4.54 -8.92 21.85
C GLN A 571 5.86 -8.34 21.34
N VAL A 572 5.86 -7.08 20.88
CA VAL A 572 7.06 -6.41 20.34
C VAL A 572 7.84 -5.72 21.46
N TRP A 573 7.16 -5.11 22.42
CA TRP A 573 7.75 -4.37 23.55
C TRP A 573 7.16 -4.88 24.90
N PRO A 574 7.59 -6.03 25.38
CA PRO A 574 7.03 -6.65 26.62
C PRO A 574 7.34 -5.87 27.91
N SER A 575 8.36 -5.03 27.90
CA SER A 575 8.74 -4.19 29.06
C SER A 575 7.92 -2.91 29.22
N MET A 576 7.00 -2.62 28.30
CA MET A 576 6.14 -1.45 28.30
C MET A 576 5.17 -1.49 29.48
N TRP A 577 5.16 -0.42 30.30
CA TRP A 577 4.16 -0.32 31.37
C TRP A 577 2.77 0.02 30.81
N ILE A 578 1.73 -0.44 31.52
CA ILE A 578 0.35 -0.14 31.15
C ILE A 578 -0.31 0.54 32.35
N ARG A 579 -1.01 1.64 32.08
CA ARG A 579 -1.80 2.37 33.08
C ARG A 579 -3.27 2.38 32.63
N SER A 580 -4.18 2.06 33.56
CA SER A 580 -5.61 2.04 33.21
C SER A 580 -6.50 2.16 34.45
N PRO A 581 -7.80 2.46 34.30
CA PRO A 581 -8.77 2.43 35.39
C PRO A 581 -9.37 1.03 35.60
N LEU A 582 -8.89 0.00 34.88
CA LEU A 582 -9.55 -1.31 34.82
C LEU A 582 -9.24 -2.22 36.01
N GLY A 583 -8.15 -1.97 36.73
CA GLY A 583 -7.72 -2.81 37.84
C GLY A 583 -7.18 -4.20 37.42
N TRP A 584 -6.79 -4.35 36.15
CA TRP A 584 -6.22 -5.60 35.65
C TRP A 584 -4.81 -5.83 36.19
N GLN A 585 -4.46 -7.11 36.36
CA GLN A 585 -3.14 -7.48 36.85
C GLN A 585 -2.03 -6.91 35.95
N GLY A 586 -1.02 -6.32 36.58
CA GLY A 586 0.09 -5.67 35.86
C GLY A 586 -0.22 -4.25 35.34
N HIS A 587 -1.44 -3.74 35.53
CA HIS A 587 -1.76 -2.35 35.18
C HIS A 587 -1.55 -1.41 36.35
N LEU A 588 -0.84 -0.31 36.10
CA LEU A 588 -0.74 0.82 37.02
C LEU A 588 -2.09 1.55 37.09
N PRO A 589 -2.45 2.14 38.23
CA PRO A 589 -3.72 2.84 38.37
C PRO A 589 -3.78 4.10 37.51
N CYS A 590 -4.95 4.36 36.91
CA CYS A 590 -5.33 5.63 36.35
C CYS A 590 -6.65 6.10 36.96
N PHE A 591 -6.55 6.75 38.09
CA PHE A 591 -7.68 7.31 38.81
C PHE A 591 -7.39 8.77 39.14
N ARG A 592 -8.45 9.51 39.35
CA ARG A 592 -8.31 10.91 39.75
C ARG A 592 -7.37 11.10 40.94
N GLY A 593 -6.48 12.09 40.80
CA GLY A 593 -5.44 12.42 41.79
C GLY A 593 -4.10 11.75 41.52
N GLU A 594 -4.07 10.71 40.66
CA GLU A 594 -2.79 10.17 40.19
C GLU A 594 -2.07 11.19 39.32
N GLN A 595 -0.82 11.44 39.65
CA GLN A 595 0.05 12.36 38.93
C GLN A 595 1.43 11.74 38.75
N TRP A 596 2.01 11.88 37.59
CA TRP A 596 3.37 11.43 37.32
C TRP A 596 4.08 12.36 36.33
N GLN A 597 5.38 12.34 36.40
CA GLN A 597 6.21 13.06 35.44
C GLN A 597 6.88 12.09 34.47
N TRP A 598 6.97 12.52 33.22
CA TRP A 598 7.67 11.78 32.19
C TRP A 598 8.37 12.75 31.25
N GLN A 599 9.69 12.65 31.13
CA GLN A 599 10.51 13.47 30.24
C GLN A 599 10.26 15.00 30.41
N GLY A 600 9.91 15.46 31.62
CA GLY A 600 9.59 16.86 31.90
C GLY A 600 8.18 17.29 31.48
N LEU A 601 7.30 16.35 31.12
CA LEU A 601 5.87 16.55 30.99
C LEU A 601 5.16 16.04 32.23
N THR A 602 4.17 16.79 32.68
CA THR A 602 3.31 16.42 33.82
C THR A 602 2.04 15.78 33.31
N PHE A 603 1.78 14.54 33.73
CA PHE A 603 0.55 13.81 33.49
C PHE A 603 -0.30 13.84 34.73
N GLN A 604 -1.54 14.25 34.62
CA GLN A 604 -2.48 14.32 35.74
C GLN A 604 -3.80 13.64 35.34
N ALA A 605 -4.18 12.60 36.09
CA ALA A 605 -5.47 11.95 35.90
C ALA A 605 -6.59 12.72 36.61
N HIS A 606 -7.63 13.12 35.87
CA HIS A 606 -8.79 13.86 36.35
C HIS A 606 -10.01 12.97 36.56
N TRP A 607 -10.06 11.81 35.93
CA TRP A 607 -11.17 10.85 35.96
C TRP A 607 -10.67 9.42 35.66
N PRO A 608 -11.33 8.33 36.11
CA PRO A 608 -12.48 8.27 37.01
C PRO A 608 -12.09 8.38 38.49
N LEU A 609 -13.09 8.47 39.37
CA LEU A 609 -12.86 8.27 40.80
C LEU A 609 -12.59 6.78 41.09
N ARG A 610 -11.72 6.47 42.04
CA ARG A 610 -11.36 5.09 42.39
C ARG A 610 -12.57 4.26 42.83
N GLU A 611 -13.50 4.90 43.53
CA GLU A 611 -14.72 4.29 44.07
C GLU A 611 -15.96 4.48 43.16
N SER A 612 -15.74 4.96 41.94
CA SER A 612 -16.85 5.20 41.02
C SER A 612 -17.50 3.89 40.59
N ALA A 613 -18.83 3.87 40.58
CA ALA A 613 -19.64 2.80 40.01
C ALA A 613 -19.78 2.90 38.48
N ASP A 614 -19.17 3.93 37.85
CA ASP A 614 -19.20 4.13 36.41
C ASP A 614 -18.52 2.95 35.68
N ARG A 615 -19.10 2.58 34.51
CA ARG A 615 -18.62 1.47 33.67
C ARG A 615 -18.52 1.93 32.21
N GLY A 616 -17.85 1.16 31.37
CA GLY A 616 -17.70 1.42 29.93
C GLY A 616 -17.12 2.80 29.68
N ASN A 617 -17.68 3.52 28.73
CA ASN A 617 -17.25 4.85 28.30
C ASN A 617 -17.04 5.83 29.45
N ASN A 618 -17.99 5.90 30.39
CA ASN A 618 -17.93 6.83 31.51
C ASN A 618 -16.87 6.48 32.56
N ARG A 619 -16.18 5.35 32.45
CA ARG A 619 -15.02 4.99 33.26
C ARG A 619 -13.68 5.29 32.56
N SER A 620 -13.68 6.02 31.45
CA SER A 620 -12.45 6.37 30.73
C SER A 620 -11.48 7.15 31.62
N CYS A 621 -10.20 6.76 31.54
CA CYS A 621 -9.10 7.49 32.19
C CYS A 621 -8.89 8.84 31.47
N VAL A 622 -9.31 9.93 32.08
CA VAL A 622 -9.10 11.28 31.56
C VAL A 622 -7.78 11.83 32.09
N VAL A 623 -6.86 12.14 31.19
CA VAL A 623 -5.51 12.61 31.54
C VAL A 623 -5.22 13.96 30.87
N LYS A 624 -4.77 14.91 31.65
CA LYS A 624 -4.15 16.14 31.15
C LYS A 624 -2.64 15.95 31.07
N VAL A 625 -2.06 16.27 29.93
CA VAL A 625 -0.63 16.31 29.68
C VAL A 625 -0.21 17.77 29.53
N ASP A 626 0.76 18.22 30.31
CA ASP A 626 1.11 19.63 30.48
C ASP A 626 2.61 19.83 30.51
N ASP A 627 3.14 20.78 29.74
CA ASP A 627 4.57 21.18 29.75
C ASP A 627 4.84 22.46 30.57
N GLY A 628 3.80 22.99 31.20
CA GLY A 628 3.84 24.26 31.95
C GLY A 628 3.39 25.48 31.12
N VAL A 629 3.30 25.37 29.79
CA VAL A 629 2.85 26.44 28.87
C VAL A 629 1.64 25.98 28.08
N HIS A 630 1.71 24.78 27.49
CA HIS A 630 0.67 24.18 26.68
C HIS A 630 0.23 22.85 27.27
N SER A 631 -1.03 22.54 27.12
CA SER A 631 -1.57 21.29 27.62
C SER A 631 -2.58 20.66 26.67
N ILE A 632 -2.71 19.34 26.71
CA ILE A 632 -3.76 18.59 26.02
C ILE A 632 -4.55 17.75 27.01
N LEU A 633 -5.88 17.80 26.90
CA LEU A 633 -6.78 16.98 27.67
C LEU A 633 -7.20 15.75 26.82
N LEU A 634 -6.80 14.57 27.26
CA LEU A 634 -7.13 13.29 26.67
C LEU A 634 -8.31 12.71 27.44
N THR A 635 -9.43 12.55 26.80
CA THR A 635 -10.73 12.29 27.44
C THR A 635 -11.22 10.86 27.29
N GLY A 636 -10.62 10.08 26.37
CA GLY A 636 -11.20 8.81 25.95
C GLY A 636 -12.63 8.98 25.47
N ASP A 637 -13.52 8.11 25.94
CA ASP A 637 -14.93 8.09 25.49
C ASP A 637 -15.93 8.54 26.55
N ILE A 638 -15.51 9.42 27.48
CA ILE A 638 -16.46 9.95 28.46
C ILE A 638 -17.69 10.55 27.80
N GLU A 639 -18.83 10.42 28.46
CA GLU A 639 -20.09 10.97 28.04
C GLU A 639 -20.53 12.08 29.00
N ALA A 640 -21.63 12.77 28.69
CA ALA A 640 -22.15 13.91 29.44
C ALA A 640 -22.30 13.65 30.95
N GLY A 641 -22.60 12.41 31.36
CA GLY A 641 -22.68 12.01 32.77
C GLY A 641 -21.34 12.13 33.52
N ALA A 642 -20.24 11.68 32.93
CA ALA A 642 -18.91 11.84 33.52
C ALA A 642 -18.45 13.31 33.44
N GLU A 643 -18.68 13.99 32.31
CA GLU A 643 -18.40 15.43 32.16
C GLU A 643 -19.07 16.27 33.27
N GLN A 644 -20.34 16.03 33.54
CA GLN A 644 -21.08 16.74 34.57
C GLN A 644 -20.51 16.48 35.97
N LYS A 645 -20.14 15.23 36.27
CA LYS A 645 -19.51 14.89 37.55
C LYS A 645 -18.15 15.57 37.74
N MET A 646 -17.36 15.67 36.65
CA MET A 646 -16.10 16.43 36.70
C MET A 646 -16.34 17.93 36.87
N LEU A 647 -17.28 18.51 36.17
CA LEU A 647 -17.66 19.91 36.26
C LEU A 647 -18.13 20.28 37.67
N SER A 648 -18.97 19.47 38.31
CA SER A 648 -19.56 19.77 39.62
C SER A 648 -18.50 19.84 40.74
N ARG A 649 -17.39 19.09 40.59
CA ARG A 649 -16.39 18.94 41.67
C ARG A 649 -14.99 19.46 41.35
N TYR A 650 -14.59 19.52 40.04
CA TYR A 650 -13.19 19.67 39.65
C TYR A 650 -12.93 20.62 38.50
N TRP A 651 -13.91 21.43 38.19
CA TRP A 651 -13.93 22.34 37.05
C TRP A 651 -12.69 23.24 36.90
N ARG A 652 -11.99 23.59 38.00
CA ARG A 652 -10.82 24.50 37.96
C ARG A 652 -9.62 23.92 37.23
N HIS A 653 -9.47 22.61 37.17
CA HIS A 653 -8.31 21.92 36.61
C HIS A 653 -8.52 21.41 35.17
N LEU A 654 -9.69 21.62 34.58
CA LEU A 654 -10.03 21.11 33.27
C LEU A 654 -9.54 21.97 32.11
N ALA A 655 -9.10 23.21 32.37
CA ALA A 655 -8.58 24.09 31.32
C ALA A 655 -7.38 23.47 30.62
N ALA A 656 -7.40 23.43 29.28
CA ALA A 656 -6.35 22.87 28.46
C ALA A 656 -6.32 23.54 27.08
N THR A 657 -5.11 23.71 26.52
CA THR A 657 -4.93 24.33 25.19
C THR A 657 -5.56 23.51 24.08
N PHE A 658 -5.51 22.18 24.20
CA PHE A 658 -6.06 21.23 23.23
C PHE A 658 -6.93 20.19 23.91
N ILE A 659 -7.87 19.66 23.15
CA ILE A 659 -8.73 18.57 23.63
C ILE A 659 -8.82 17.47 22.57
N GLN A 660 -8.64 16.21 23.00
CA GLN A 660 -9.15 15.08 22.25
C GLN A 660 -10.65 15.03 22.47
N VAL A 661 -11.41 15.08 21.38
CA VAL A 661 -12.89 15.12 21.42
C VAL A 661 -13.42 13.82 22.01
N PRO A 662 -14.22 13.88 23.10
CA PRO A 662 -14.73 12.68 23.75
C PRO A 662 -15.61 11.84 22.84
N HIS A 663 -15.51 10.52 22.99
CA HIS A 663 -16.36 9.52 22.35
C HIS A 663 -16.50 9.73 20.84
N HIS A 664 -15.36 9.95 20.18
CA HIS A 664 -15.26 10.18 18.72
C HIS A 664 -16.17 11.31 18.19
N GLY A 665 -16.61 12.20 19.05
CA GLY A 665 -17.58 13.26 18.71
C GLY A 665 -19.03 12.79 18.69
N SER A 666 -19.40 11.83 19.54
CA SER A 666 -20.79 11.40 19.75
C SER A 666 -21.64 12.49 20.40
N ASN A 667 -22.92 12.56 20.05
CA ASN A 667 -23.88 13.45 20.71
C ASN A 667 -24.11 13.15 22.20
N THR A 668 -23.69 11.95 22.68
CA THR A 668 -23.77 11.58 24.09
C THR A 668 -22.71 12.28 24.93
N SER A 669 -21.74 12.94 24.29
CA SER A 669 -20.61 13.63 24.90
C SER A 669 -20.50 15.10 24.46
N SER A 670 -19.43 15.74 24.88
CA SER A 670 -19.08 17.11 24.46
C SER A 670 -20.17 18.11 24.80
N SER A 671 -20.60 18.11 26.06
CA SER A 671 -21.61 19.08 26.58
C SER A 671 -21.06 20.49 26.51
N LEU A 672 -21.92 21.45 26.23
CA LEU A 672 -21.53 22.86 26.11
C LEU A 672 -20.80 23.39 27.36
N PRO A 673 -21.24 23.12 28.60
CA PRO A 673 -20.53 23.55 29.81
C PRO A 673 -19.12 22.94 29.91
N PHE A 674 -18.96 21.69 29.45
CA PHE A 674 -17.64 21.03 29.44
C PHE A 674 -16.69 21.71 28.46
N ILE A 675 -17.12 21.93 27.21
CA ILE A 675 -16.33 22.61 26.18
C ILE A 675 -15.95 24.02 26.63
N GLN A 676 -16.90 24.79 27.19
CA GLN A 676 -16.65 26.13 27.72
C GLN A 676 -15.64 26.13 28.86
N ARG A 677 -15.65 25.07 29.67
CA ARG A 677 -14.76 24.98 30.82
C ARG A 677 -13.33 24.59 30.45
N VAL A 678 -13.17 23.71 29.45
CA VAL A 678 -11.86 23.37 28.90
C VAL A 678 -11.22 24.59 28.25
N HIS A 679 -11.99 25.39 27.54
CA HIS A 679 -11.60 26.69 26.96
C HIS A 679 -10.32 26.59 26.10
N GLY A 680 -10.27 25.60 25.20
CA GLY A 680 -9.09 25.30 24.39
C GLY A 680 -9.11 26.02 23.04
N GLU A 681 -7.98 25.91 22.32
CA GLU A 681 -7.77 26.52 21.01
C GLU A 681 -8.15 25.57 19.87
N ALA A 682 -7.89 24.25 20.04
CA ALA A 682 -8.24 23.26 19.02
C ALA A 682 -8.77 21.95 19.61
N ALA A 683 -9.63 21.31 18.84
CA ALA A 683 -10.28 20.04 19.14
C ALA A 683 -9.92 18.99 18.08
N LEU A 684 -9.42 17.84 18.55
CA LEU A 684 -8.94 16.73 17.72
C LEU A 684 -9.89 15.55 17.86
N ALA A 685 -10.53 15.12 16.77
CA ALA A 685 -11.46 14.00 16.75
C ALA A 685 -10.90 12.81 15.96
N SER A 686 -10.88 11.64 16.58
CA SER A 686 -10.55 10.38 15.92
C SER A 686 -11.83 9.64 15.53
N ALA A 687 -12.01 9.35 14.24
CA ALA A 687 -13.16 8.60 13.73
C ALA A 687 -12.87 7.98 12.36
N SER A 688 -13.74 7.10 11.91
CA SER A 688 -13.73 6.64 10.52
C SER A 688 -14.68 7.47 9.67
N ARG A 689 -14.33 7.79 8.42
CA ARG A 689 -15.23 8.46 7.47
C ARG A 689 -16.59 7.76 7.35
N TYR A 690 -16.58 6.44 7.27
CA TYR A 690 -17.78 5.63 7.04
C TYR A 690 -18.12 4.77 8.26
N ASN A 691 -18.34 5.41 9.40
CA ASN A 691 -18.76 4.68 10.59
C ASN A 691 -20.31 4.59 10.68
N ALA A 692 -20.79 3.58 11.40
CA ALA A 692 -22.22 3.30 11.52
C ALA A 692 -22.99 4.37 12.30
N TRP A 693 -22.28 5.10 13.17
CA TRP A 693 -22.85 6.08 14.08
C TRP A 693 -22.80 7.51 13.55
N ARG A 694 -22.24 7.72 12.35
CA ARG A 694 -22.06 9.03 11.70
C ARG A 694 -21.26 10.01 12.57
N LEU A 695 -20.17 9.52 13.19
CA LEU A 695 -19.27 10.32 14.02
C LEU A 695 -18.14 10.92 13.18
N PRO A 696 -17.66 12.11 13.51
CA PRO A 696 -18.17 13.06 14.52
C PRO A 696 -19.51 13.64 14.14
N SER A 697 -20.43 13.78 15.11
CA SER A 697 -21.74 14.33 14.81
C SER A 697 -21.66 15.83 14.47
N ARG A 698 -22.53 16.29 13.55
CA ARG A 698 -22.59 17.71 13.15
C ARG A 698 -22.85 18.62 14.35
N LYS A 699 -23.68 18.19 15.30
CA LYS A 699 -24.01 18.97 16.50
C LYS A 699 -22.78 19.19 17.38
N VAL A 700 -21.96 18.16 17.58
CA VAL A 700 -20.73 18.29 18.37
C VAL A 700 -19.73 19.18 17.66
N LYS A 701 -19.50 18.97 16.37
CA LYS A 701 -18.62 19.84 15.57
C LYS A 701 -19.04 21.31 15.62
N GLN A 702 -20.35 21.57 15.56
CA GLN A 702 -20.90 22.93 15.67
C GLN A 702 -20.69 23.52 17.07
N ARG A 703 -20.89 22.75 18.17
CA ARG A 703 -20.62 23.23 19.54
C ARG A 703 -19.17 23.70 19.70
N TYR A 704 -18.20 22.94 19.25
CA TYR A 704 -16.78 23.34 19.31
C TYR A 704 -16.51 24.60 18.48
N ARG A 705 -17.02 24.67 17.24
CA ARG A 705 -16.89 25.86 16.39
C ARG A 705 -17.52 27.12 17.00
N GLN A 706 -18.67 27.00 17.65
CA GLN A 706 -19.34 28.12 18.34
C GLN A 706 -18.53 28.62 19.53
N GLN A 707 -17.67 27.80 20.09
CA GLN A 707 -16.74 28.17 21.16
C GLN A 707 -15.34 28.54 20.64
N ALA A 708 -15.24 28.88 19.34
CA ALA A 708 -14.01 29.31 18.65
C ALA A 708 -12.87 28.28 18.57
N TYR A 709 -13.15 26.99 18.79
CA TYR A 709 -12.14 25.95 18.57
C TYR A 709 -11.86 25.73 17.09
N GLN A 710 -10.58 25.59 16.74
CA GLN A 710 -10.17 24.98 15.48
C GLN A 710 -10.52 23.50 15.52
N TRP A 711 -11.15 23.00 14.48
CA TRP A 711 -11.59 21.60 14.41
C TRP A 711 -10.75 20.80 13.44
N PHE A 712 -10.20 19.68 13.94
CA PHE A 712 -9.44 18.70 13.16
C PHE A 712 -10.02 17.29 13.39
N ASP A 713 -10.15 16.51 12.33
CA ASP A 713 -10.58 15.12 12.45
C ASP A 713 -9.80 14.19 11.50
N THR A 714 -9.59 12.95 11.93
CA THR A 714 -8.79 11.97 11.18
C THR A 714 -9.40 11.60 9.82
N PRO A 715 -10.72 11.58 9.60
CA PRO A 715 -11.28 11.35 8.27
C PRO A 715 -10.81 12.37 7.23
N HIS A 716 -10.70 13.64 7.58
CA HIS A 716 -10.29 14.70 6.66
C HIS A 716 -8.78 14.85 6.58
N GLN A 717 -8.08 14.73 7.70
CA GLN A 717 -6.67 15.03 7.83
C GLN A 717 -5.76 13.80 7.68
N GLY A 718 -6.30 12.57 7.83
CA GLY A 718 -5.47 11.41 8.13
C GLY A 718 -4.84 11.54 9.52
N GLN A 719 -3.58 11.13 9.68
CA GLN A 719 -2.82 11.44 10.90
C GLN A 719 -2.80 12.94 11.16
N ILE A 720 -3.03 13.34 12.41
CA ILE A 720 -2.95 14.74 12.87
C ILE A 720 -1.74 14.87 13.77
N SER A 721 -0.84 15.77 13.42
CA SER A 721 0.41 16.02 14.14
C SER A 721 0.38 17.39 14.80
N LEU A 722 0.45 17.42 16.13
CA LEU A 722 0.53 18.62 16.95
C LEU A 722 1.96 18.75 17.47
N LEU A 723 2.64 19.81 17.08
CA LEU A 723 4.05 20.05 17.34
C LEU A 723 4.18 21.26 18.27
N PHE A 724 4.84 21.07 19.41
CA PHE A 724 5.11 22.10 20.39
C PHE A 724 6.54 22.56 20.32
N SER A 725 6.75 23.85 20.38
CA SER A 725 8.07 24.48 20.41
C SER A 725 8.06 25.66 21.40
N PRO A 726 9.21 26.20 21.80
CA PRO A 726 9.26 27.39 22.67
C PRO A 726 8.58 28.63 22.06
N GLN A 727 8.43 28.67 20.71
CA GLN A 727 7.78 29.80 20.02
C GLN A 727 6.27 29.62 19.87
N GLY A 728 5.70 28.48 20.28
CA GLY A 728 4.29 28.18 20.14
C GLY A 728 4.02 26.78 19.62
N TRP A 729 2.85 26.58 19.04
CA TRP A 729 2.40 25.28 18.55
C TRP A 729 2.02 25.33 17.06
N ARG A 730 2.00 24.16 16.43
CA ARG A 730 1.56 23.97 15.05
C ARG A 730 0.81 22.64 14.90
N ILE A 731 -0.32 22.67 14.22
CA ILE A 731 -1.07 21.46 13.83
C ILE A 731 -0.89 21.22 12.33
N GLN A 732 -0.69 19.96 11.95
CA GLN A 732 -0.54 19.53 10.56
C GLN A 732 -1.32 18.24 10.31
N GLY A 733 -2.15 18.25 9.27
CA GLY A 733 -2.78 17.05 8.74
C GLY A 733 -1.92 16.38 7.67
N LEU A 734 -1.90 15.07 7.66
CA LEU A 734 -1.09 14.33 6.69
C LEU A 734 -1.62 14.46 5.25
N ARG A 735 -2.95 14.43 5.07
CA ARG A 735 -3.59 14.53 3.75
C ARG A 735 -3.41 15.88 3.07
N ASP A 736 -3.46 16.96 3.83
CA ASP A 736 -3.55 18.32 3.27
C ASP A 736 -2.22 19.05 3.30
N GLN A 737 -1.38 18.80 4.30
CA GLN A 737 -0.20 19.63 4.56
C GLN A 737 1.12 18.87 4.46
N ILE A 738 1.21 17.65 5.01
CA ILE A 738 2.47 16.89 5.00
C ILE A 738 2.64 16.15 3.68
N LEU A 739 1.59 15.44 3.21
CA LEU A 739 1.62 14.65 1.98
C LEU A 739 0.40 14.94 1.10
N PRO A 740 0.23 16.19 0.62
CA PRO A 740 -0.90 16.52 -0.24
C PRO A 740 -0.75 15.81 -1.60
N ARG A 741 -1.75 14.99 -1.93
CA ARG A 741 -1.84 14.28 -3.20
C ARG A 741 -3.29 14.27 -3.68
N TRP A 742 -3.53 14.39 -4.98
CA TRP A 742 -4.88 14.36 -5.54
C TRP A 742 -5.64 13.08 -5.15
N TYR A 743 -4.96 11.96 -5.06
CA TYR A 743 -5.57 10.69 -4.65
C TYR A 743 -5.78 10.56 -3.13
N HIS A 744 -5.31 11.51 -2.32
CA HIS A 744 -5.61 11.62 -0.89
C HIS A 744 -6.77 12.58 -0.60
N GLN A 745 -7.19 13.38 -1.60
CA GLN A 745 -8.26 14.33 -1.43
C GLN A 745 -9.58 13.66 -1.04
N TRP A 746 -10.46 14.45 -0.43
CA TRP A 746 -11.80 14.02 -0.10
C TRP A 746 -12.63 13.97 -1.38
N PHE A 747 -12.91 12.77 -1.88
CA PHE A 747 -13.82 12.57 -3.00
C PHE A 747 -14.99 11.68 -2.59
N GLY A 748 -16.08 11.81 -3.33
CA GLY A 748 -17.36 11.19 -3.00
C GLY A 748 -18.41 12.25 -2.70
N VAL A 749 -19.67 11.89 -2.89
CA VAL A 749 -20.80 12.76 -2.56
C VAL A 749 -20.75 13.05 -1.06
N SER A 750 -20.78 14.32 -0.71
CA SER A 750 -20.80 14.72 0.68
C SER A 750 -22.07 14.17 1.34
N GLU A 751 -21.94 13.52 2.49
CA GLU A 751 -23.09 13.06 3.27
C GLU A 751 -23.88 14.25 3.88
N ASP A 752 -23.45 15.47 3.58
CA ASP A 752 -24.03 16.71 4.12
C ASP A 752 -25.39 17.08 3.51
N ASN A 753 -25.86 16.35 2.51
CA ASN A 753 -27.16 16.56 1.86
C ASN A 753 -28.23 15.50 2.22
N GLY A 754 -28.16 14.90 3.42
CA GLY A 754 -29.15 13.94 3.91
C GLY A 754 -29.58 14.26 5.31
#